data_b8cceca4a887213fb325162e1932e4e9
#
_entry.id   b8cceca4a887213fb325162e1932e4e9
#
_cell.length_a   1.000
_cell.length_b   1.000
_cell.length_c   1.000
_cell.angle_alpha   90.00
_cell.angle_beta   90.00
_cell.angle_gamma   90.00
#
_symmetry.space_group_name_H-M   'P 1'
#
loop_
_entity.id
_entity.type
_entity.pdbx_description
1 polymer ?
#
loop_
_entity_poly.entity_id
_entity_poly.type
_entity_poly.pdbx_seq_one_letter_code
_entity_poly.pdbx_strand_id
1 'polypeptide(L)'
;MSIPFINRELSWLEFNQRVLNEALRGDLPLLERVKFLAITASNLDEFFQVRVGSLMLLRRSGRKNPDPSGLTPVQQLTEIRKRMQRMIEDQYKLFTTVLCPALQEAGIRLVDSKNLSPAQANKVAEAFHDSISPLLTPLAVVSGEEPPLVPALQLIVACRIADSETGAIRHALIPIPDGLPRRVSVSDGDGVSFVLIEDVVARHASELFPGEDVEATACFRVTRNGDIAVQEDDAADLAGEMEEVLAARKLSDTVRLELPASLPRDLAKVIQEVCGAPSEGTYRVAGPLALSGFMDLAFTPGFDNLRDEDWPSQPSPDIEPGDSIFDAVGRRDVLLHHPYESFEPVMRFIEEAADDPQVVSIKQVLYRTAKQSRIIDALIRAAENGKAVTVLVELKARFDEARNLLRAEELQRAGAQIVYGVKGLKTHAKICLVVRREDGRLRRYVHLGTGNYNESTARLYTDISLLTCRPEYGADASLFFNAVTGRSKLLRFQRLVPAPTAMKPRLLDLIASEAERARQGEPARIYAKVNSLQDPDIIAALYQASKAGVEINLNVRGICCLKTGDARHSKHIRVVSVIDRYLEHARIFYFHHGGDPEIFIASADWMGRNLDRRVELMVPIEDSRARRRLLRILESFFQDNTQASKILPDGSSERLKPAAGEKKFRAQEHFFKEARRSAKARDHERAMTFEPHRPK
;
A
#
# COMPACT_ATOMS: atom_id res chain seq x y z
N MET A 1 -26.24 -24.58 -2.38
CA MET A 1 -25.47 -24.58 -1.13
C MET A 1 -24.57 -23.36 -1.15
N SER A 2 -24.55 -22.54 -0.10
CA SER A 2 -23.63 -21.42 0.02
C SER A 2 -22.20 -21.96 0.08
N ILE A 3 -21.28 -21.38 -0.71
CA ILE A 3 -19.87 -21.72 -0.65
C ILE A 3 -19.26 -21.22 0.69
N PRO A 4 -18.27 -21.93 1.27
CA PRO A 4 -17.57 -21.43 2.45
C PRO A 4 -16.83 -20.12 2.12
N PHE A 5 -17.09 -19.09 2.93
CA PHE A 5 -16.54 -17.76 2.67
C PHE A 5 -16.17 -17.07 3.98
N ILE A 6 -14.99 -16.44 4.05
CA ILE A 6 -14.53 -15.66 5.18
C ILE A 6 -14.91 -14.18 4.93
N ASN A 7 -15.46 -13.50 5.95
CA ASN A 7 -15.76 -12.08 5.83
C ASN A 7 -14.50 -11.29 5.46
N ARG A 8 -14.65 -10.39 4.52
CA ARG A 8 -13.56 -9.61 3.94
C ARG A 8 -12.84 -8.73 4.96
N GLU A 9 -13.59 -8.07 5.84
CA GLU A 9 -13.03 -7.12 6.80
C GLU A 9 -12.32 -7.85 7.94
N LEU A 10 -12.85 -8.97 8.38
CA LEU A 10 -12.19 -9.82 9.36
C LEU A 10 -10.91 -10.45 8.77
N SER A 11 -10.95 -10.92 7.52
CA SER A 11 -9.76 -11.38 6.83
C SER A 11 -8.68 -10.29 6.69
N TRP A 12 -9.08 -9.02 6.48
CA TRP A 12 -8.16 -7.89 6.46
C TRP A 12 -7.53 -7.65 7.84
N LEU A 13 -8.30 -7.77 8.92
CA LEU A 13 -7.76 -7.65 10.28
C LEU A 13 -6.75 -8.76 10.59
N GLU A 14 -7.00 -9.99 10.12
CA GLU A 14 -6.01 -11.08 10.26
C GLU A 14 -4.75 -10.83 9.42
N PHE A 15 -4.86 -10.19 8.26
CA PHE A 15 -3.69 -9.71 7.54
C PHE A 15 -2.90 -8.68 8.36
N ASN A 16 -3.57 -7.68 8.96
CA ASN A 16 -2.89 -6.68 9.78
C ASN A 16 -2.29 -7.28 11.05
N GLN A 17 -2.89 -8.36 11.59
CA GLN A 17 -2.28 -9.15 12.66
C GLN A 17 -0.98 -9.83 12.21
N ARG A 18 -0.91 -10.37 10.99
CA ARG A 18 0.35 -10.91 10.45
C ARG A 18 1.44 -9.86 10.37
N VAL A 19 1.10 -8.61 10.00
CA VAL A 19 2.04 -7.48 10.02
C VAL A 19 2.50 -7.16 11.45
N LEU A 20 1.59 -7.17 12.43
CA LEU A 20 1.92 -6.98 13.85
C LEU A 20 2.82 -8.10 14.39
N ASN A 21 2.60 -9.33 13.93
CA ASN A 21 3.40 -10.48 14.34
C ASN A 21 4.88 -10.33 13.96
N GLU A 22 5.21 -9.58 12.88
CA GLU A 22 6.61 -9.25 12.56
C GLU A 22 7.24 -8.35 13.65
N ALA A 23 6.49 -7.40 14.19
CA ALA A 23 6.97 -6.56 15.30
C ALA A 23 7.18 -7.35 16.60
N LEU A 24 6.49 -8.47 16.80
CA LEU A 24 6.66 -9.36 17.96
C LEU A 24 7.92 -10.22 17.90
N ARG A 25 8.56 -10.33 16.75
CA ARG A 25 9.71 -11.22 16.52
C ARG A 25 10.98 -10.70 17.18
N GLY A 26 11.59 -11.50 18.04
CA GLY A 26 12.87 -11.19 18.67
C GLY A 26 14.09 -11.38 17.77
N ASP A 27 13.95 -12.07 16.63
CA ASP A 27 15.01 -12.30 15.65
C ASP A 27 15.14 -11.21 14.59
N LEU A 28 14.21 -10.25 14.55
CA LEU A 28 14.31 -9.05 13.72
C LEU A 28 15.06 -7.91 14.45
N PRO A 29 15.82 -7.08 13.71
CA PRO A 29 16.41 -5.88 14.26
C PRO A 29 15.38 -4.97 14.92
N LEU A 30 15.77 -4.29 16.01
CA LEU A 30 14.82 -3.54 16.84
C LEU A 30 14.06 -2.44 16.10
N LEU A 31 14.74 -1.68 15.24
CA LEU A 31 14.10 -0.60 14.48
C LEU A 31 13.20 -1.11 13.36
N GLU A 32 13.43 -2.32 12.83
CA GLU A 32 12.48 -2.98 11.92
C GLU A 32 11.19 -3.37 12.64
N ARG A 33 11.29 -3.84 13.89
CA ARG A 33 10.12 -4.14 14.72
C ARG A 33 9.28 -2.89 15.00
N VAL A 34 9.92 -1.74 15.29
CA VAL A 34 9.25 -0.44 15.43
C VAL A 34 8.55 -0.04 14.13
N LYS A 35 9.21 -0.25 12.99
CA LYS A 35 8.64 0.00 11.65
C LYS A 35 7.37 -0.82 11.43
N PHE A 36 7.37 -2.13 11.72
CA PHE A 36 6.19 -2.97 11.58
C PHE A 36 5.05 -2.57 12.51
N LEU A 37 5.35 -2.13 13.74
CA LEU A 37 4.33 -1.57 14.64
C LEU A 37 3.71 -0.30 14.04
N ALA A 38 4.51 0.62 13.53
CA ALA A 38 4.04 1.87 12.91
C ALA A 38 3.19 1.60 11.65
N ILE A 39 3.62 0.64 10.81
CA ILE A 39 2.85 0.18 9.63
C ILE A 39 1.49 -0.37 10.05
N THR A 40 1.44 -1.18 11.11
CA THR A 40 0.17 -1.75 11.61
C THR A 40 -0.81 -0.66 12.02
N ALA A 41 -0.32 0.38 12.70
CA ALA A 41 -1.13 1.51 13.13
C ALA A 41 -1.62 2.36 11.93
N SER A 42 -0.74 2.65 10.97
CA SER A 42 -1.11 3.36 9.75
C SER A 42 -2.16 2.59 8.91
N ASN A 43 -2.01 1.28 8.81
CA ASN A 43 -2.98 0.41 8.15
C ASN A 43 -4.36 0.49 8.82
N LEU A 44 -4.41 0.58 10.16
CA LEU A 44 -5.67 0.74 10.88
C LEU A 44 -6.31 2.11 10.62
N ASP A 45 -5.53 3.17 10.52
CA ASP A 45 -6.05 4.50 10.16
C ASP A 45 -6.81 4.43 8.83
N GLU A 46 -6.20 3.85 7.79
CA GLU A 46 -6.86 3.66 6.49
C GLU A 46 -8.07 2.72 6.58
N PHE A 47 -7.99 1.64 7.33
CA PHE A 47 -9.10 0.71 7.52
C PHE A 47 -10.34 1.39 8.11
N PHE A 48 -10.15 2.22 9.13
CA PHE A 48 -11.24 2.97 9.73
C PHE A 48 -11.81 4.01 8.78
N GLN A 49 -10.95 4.82 8.15
CA GLN A 49 -11.38 5.85 7.19
C GLN A 49 -12.22 5.26 6.06
N VAL A 50 -11.84 4.09 5.56
CA VAL A 50 -12.41 3.54 4.34
C VAL A 50 -13.45 2.46 4.63
N ARG A 51 -13.08 1.44 5.40
CA ARG A 51 -13.91 0.24 5.53
C ARG A 51 -14.98 0.35 6.61
N VAL A 52 -14.57 0.82 7.79
CA VAL A 52 -15.52 1.07 8.87
C VAL A 52 -16.47 2.20 8.49
N GLY A 53 -15.96 3.28 7.86
CA GLY A 53 -16.77 4.37 7.32
C GLY A 53 -17.84 3.88 6.35
N SER A 54 -17.47 3.07 5.34
CA SER A 54 -18.45 2.49 4.40
C SER A 54 -19.51 1.64 5.09
N LEU A 55 -19.13 0.79 6.07
CA LEU A 55 -20.07 -0.03 6.82
C LEU A 55 -21.03 0.79 7.68
N MET A 56 -20.55 1.89 8.27
CA MET A 56 -21.39 2.83 9.02
C MET A 56 -22.42 3.51 8.12
N LEU A 57 -22.06 3.91 6.92
CA LEU A 57 -22.99 4.44 5.93
C LEU A 57 -24.06 3.40 5.55
N LEU A 58 -23.67 2.14 5.29
CA LEU A 58 -24.62 1.05 5.01
C LEU A 58 -25.57 0.80 6.18
N ARG A 59 -25.09 0.86 7.44
CA ARG A 59 -25.93 0.76 8.64
C ARG A 59 -26.95 1.91 8.71
N ARG A 60 -26.49 3.16 8.48
CA ARG A 60 -27.38 4.34 8.51
C ARG A 60 -28.45 4.31 7.43
N SER A 61 -28.13 3.82 6.24
CA SER A 61 -29.10 3.63 5.16
C SER A 61 -30.09 2.48 5.40
N GLY A 62 -30.02 1.81 6.58
CA GLY A 62 -30.90 0.71 6.93
C GLY A 62 -30.67 -0.58 6.14
N ARG A 63 -29.54 -0.71 5.45
CA ARG A 63 -29.24 -1.89 4.62
C ARG A 63 -28.99 -3.12 5.50
N LYS A 64 -29.78 -4.17 5.27
CA LYS A 64 -29.75 -5.42 6.04
C LYS A 64 -29.22 -6.62 5.26
N ASN A 65 -28.93 -6.45 3.96
CA ASN A 65 -28.44 -7.55 3.12
C ASN A 65 -27.10 -8.06 3.63
N PRO A 66 -26.98 -9.38 3.88
CA PRO A 66 -25.70 -9.97 4.28
C PRO A 66 -24.70 -9.95 3.13
N ASP A 67 -23.43 -9.95 3.47
CA ASP A 67 -22.34 -10.17 2.56
C ASP A 67 -22.20 -11.67 2.18
N PRO A 68 -21.27 -12.06 1.29
CA PRO A 68 -21.05 -13.46 0.94
C PRO A 68 -20.71 -14.39 2.12
N SER A 69 -20.20 -13.86 3.25
CA SER A 69 -19.96 -14.62 4.48
C SER A 69 -21.22 -14.81 5.35
N GLY A 70 -22.33 -14.16 4.98
CA GLY A 70 -23.60 -14.21 5.70
C GLY A 70 -23.75 -13.14 6.78
N LEU A 71 -22.83 -12.18 6.93
CA LEU A 71 -22.87 -11.13 7.95
C LEU A 71 -23.54 -9.85 7.41
N THR A 72 -24.52 -9.33 8.15
CA THR A 72 -25.09 -8.00 7.91
C THR A 72 -24.11 -6.89 8.28
N PRO A 73 -24.25 -5.64 7.79
CA PRO A 73 -23.37 -4.53 8.15
C PRO A 73 -23.22 -4.32 9.66
N VAL A 74 -24.32 -4.48 10.41
CA VAL A 74 -24.29 -4.36 11.90
C VAL A 74 -23.47 -5.48 12.52
N GLN A 75 -23.66 -6.71 12.09
CA GLN A 75 -22.87 -7.85 12.58
C GLN A 75 -21.39 -7.71 12.24
N GLN A 76 -21.08 -7.25 11.03
CA GLN A 76 -19.68 -6.97 10.64
C GLN A 76 -19.05 -5.93 11.57
N LEU A 77 -19.70 -4.80 11.82
CA LEU A 77 -19.20 -3.77 12.76
C LEU A 77 -18.98 -4.32 14.18
N THR A 78 -19.88 -5.19 14.65
CA THR A 78 -19.74 -5.84 15.97
C THR A 78 -18.50 -6.75 16.04
N GLU A 79 -18.32 -7.60 15.05
CA GLU A 79 -17.15 -8.51 15.01
C GLU A 79 -15.84 -7.76 14.77
N ILE A 80 -15.85 -6.72 13.93
CA ILE A 80 -14.72 -5.80 13.75
C ILE A 80 -14.32 -5.19 15.08
N ARG A 81 -15.26 -4.65 15.86
CA ARG A 81 -14.97 -4.05 17.17
C ARG A 81 -14.31 -5.03 18.13
N LYS A 82 -14.83 -6.24 18.25
CA LYS A 82 -14.25 -7.27 19.11
C LYS A 82 -12.82 -7.61 18.73
N ARG A 83 -12.59 -7.75 17.42
CA ARG A 83 -11.25 -8.09 16.91
C ARG A 83 -10.27 -6.93 17.06
N MET A 84 -10.73 -5.71 16.81
CA MET A 84 -9.96 -4.49 16.95
C MET A 84 -9.50 -4.24 18.38
N GLN A 85 -10.39 -4.46 19.37
CA GLN A 85 -10.04 -4.25 20.77
C GLN A 85 -8.82 -5.11 21.17
N ARG A 86 -8.81 -6.39 20.79
CA ARG A 86 -7.67 -7.30 21.02
C ARG A 86 -6.41 -6.83 20.30
N MET A 87 -6.52 -6.40 19.04
CA MET A 87 -5.37 -5.95 18.27
C MET A 87 -4.73 -4.68 18.86
N ILE A 88 -5.54 -3.73 19.32
CA ILE A 88 -5.07 -2.52 20.02
C ILE A 88 -4.36 -2.91 21.32
N GLU A 89 -4.94 -3.81 22.11
CA GLU A 89 -4.31 -4.32 23.33
C GLU A 89 -2.94 -4.96 23.03
N ASP A 90 -2.86 -5.79 21.99
CA ASP A 90 -1.60 -6.41 21.55
C ASP A 90 -0.55 -5.36 21.09
N GLN A 91 -0.97 -4.35 20.33
CA GLN A 91 -0.08 -3.27 19.87
C GLN A 91 0.52 -2.48 21.05
N TYR A 92 -0.34 -2.05 21.98
CA TYR A 92 0.11 -1.25 23.12
C TYR A 92 0.91 -2.07 24.14
N LYS A 93 0.54 -3.33 24.36
CA LYS A 93 1.34 -4.25 25.17
C LYS A 93 2.73 -4.43 24.57
N LEU A 94 2.83 -4.70 23.26
CA LEU A 94 4.10 -4.81 22.57
C LEU A 94 4.95 -3.53 22.72
N PHE A 95 4.33 -2.37 22.47
CA PHE A 95 5.03 -1.09 22.56
C PHE A 95 5.56 -0.84 23.97
N THR A 96 4.71 -0.92 25.00
CA THR A 96 5.06 -0.54 26.36
C THR A 96 5.93 -1.55 27.09
N THR A 97 5.73 -2.86 26.86
CA THR A 97 6.43 -3.91 27.64
C THR A 97 7.62 -4.52 26.94
N VAL A 98 7.76 -4.32 25.63
CA VAL A 98 8.85 -4.93 24.85
C VAL A 98 9.68 -3.89 24.10
N LEU A 99 9.05 -3.05 23.26
CA LEU A 99 9.82 -2.15 22.39
C LEU A 99 10.40 -0.96 23.15
N CYS A 100 9.63 -0.28 24.01
CA CYS A 100 10.14 0.84 24.80
C CYS A 100 11.34 0.46 25.68
N PRO A 101 11.29 -0.64 26.47
CA PRO A 101 12.47 -1.06 27.25
C PRO A 101 13.68 -1.38 26.35
N ALA A 102 13.47 -2.12 25.25
CA ALA A 102 14.57 -2.46 24.36
C ALA A 102 15.18 -1.23 23.64
N LEU A 103 14.35 -0.24 23.28
CA LEU A 103 14.83 1.04 22.73
C LEU A 103 15.66 1.81 23.77
N GLN A 104 15.21 1.84 25.02
CA GLN A 104 15.92 2.49 26.12
C GLN A 104 17.30 1.84 26.36
N GLU A 105 17.37 0.52 26.37
CA GLU A 105 18.63 -0.24 26.48
C GLU A 105 19.57 0.05 25.30
N ALA A 106 19.00 0.24 24.11
CA ALA A 106 19.76 0.58 22.91
C ALA A 106 20.17 2.07 22.83
N GLY A 107 19.83 2.92 23.81
CA GLY A 107 20.19 4.33 23.84
C GLY A 107 19.16 5.26 23.17
N ILE A 108 17.96 4.78 22.83
CA ILE A 108 16.84 5.58 22.31
C ILE A 108 15.77 5.68 23.41
N ARG A 109 15.61 6.85 24.01
CA ARG A 109 14.78 7.03 25.20
C ARG A 109 13.59 7.93 24.94
N LEU A 110 12.39 7.40 25.12
CA LEU A 110 11.17 8.18 25.31
C LEU A 110 11.07 8.60 26.77
N VAL A 111 11.18 9.90 27.02
CA VAL A 111 11.16 10.46 28.37
C VAL A 111 9.74 10.94 28.70
N ASP A 112 9.22 10.53 29.86
CA ASP A 112 7.95 11.05 30.37
C ASP A 112 8.11 12.53 30.76
N SER A 113 7.26 13.40 30.23
CA SER A 113 7.26 14.84 30.49
C SER A 113 7.14 15.20 31.98
N LYS A 114 6.65 14.28 32.81
CA LYS A 114 6.55 14.45 34.27
C LYS A 114 7.87 14.22 35.00
N ASN A 115 8.79 13.48 34.40
CA ASN A 115 10.03 12.99 35.01
C ASN A 115 11.28 13.58 34.34
N LEU A 116 11.23 14.82 33.86
CA LEU A 116 12.34 15.52 33.22
C LEU A 116 13.39 15.96 34.25
N SER A 117 14.68 15.82 33.93
CA SER A 117 15.73 16.52 34.65
C SER A 117 15.61 18.04 34.47
N PRO A 118 16.18 18.88 35.34
CA PRO A 118 16.15 20.34 35.17
C PRO A 118 16.68 20.80 33.79
N ALA A 119 17.75 20.17 33.29
CA ALA A 119 18.31 20.46 31.97
C ALA A 119 17.33 20.08 30.84
N GLN A 120 16.67 18.93 30.93
CA GLN A 120 15.68 18.50 29.98
C GLN A 120 14.43 19.39 30.01
N ALA A 121 13.97 19.79 31.20
CA ALA A 121 12.85 20.70 31.37
C ALA A 121 13.09 22.06 30.67
N ASN A 122 14.34 22.62 30.84
CA ASN A 122 14.70 23.85 30.13
C ASN A 122 14.67 23.69 28.61
N LYS A 123 15.22 22.60 28.07
CA LYS A 123 15.15 22.31 26.61
C LYS A 123 13.71 22.20 26.10
N VAL A 124 12.83 21.55 26.87
CA VAL A 124 11.41 21.44 26.54
C VAL A 124 10.74 22.82 26.55
N ALA A 125 11.04 23.66 27.55
CA ALA A 125 10.51 25.02 27.64
C ALA A 125 11.00 25.90 26.48
N GLU A 126 12.30 25.87 26.16
CA GLU A 126 12.86 26.58 25.00
C GLU A 126 12.17 26.13 23.70
N ALA A 127 12.07 24.82 23.45
CA ALA A 127 11.38 24.29 22.26
C ALA A 127 9.90 24.70 22.22
N PHE A 128 9.22 24.72 23.38
CA PHE A 128 7.84 25.17 23.47
C PHE A 128 7.70 26.65 23.08
N HIS A 129 8.49 27.54 23.69
CA HIS A 129 8.39 28.98 23.45
C HIS A 129 8.83 29.38 22.04
N ASP A 130 9.96 28.84 21.57
CA ASP A 130 10.56 29.28 20.32
C ASP A 130 9.91 28.69 19.07
N SER A 131 9.42 27.44 19.15
CA SER A 131 9.04 26.69 17.96
C SER A 131 7.63 26.10 17.98
N ILE A 132 7.03 25.90 19.16
CA ILE A 132 5.73 25.23 19.27
C ILE A 132 4.61 26.22 19.55
N SER A 133 4.70 26.99 20.65
CA SER A 133 3.66 27.92 21.10
C SER A 133 3.24 28.93 20.04
N PRO A 134 4.15 29.54 19.24
CA PRO A 134 3.75 30.50 18.19
C PRO A 134 2.85 29.91 17.08
N LEU A 135 2.82 28.59 16.96
CA LEU A 135 2.03 27.87 15.94
C LEU A 135 0.73 27.27 16.51
N LEU A 136 0.53 27.37 17.83
CA LEU A 136 -0.67 26.84 18.48
C LEU A 136 -1.80 27.90 18.49
N THR A 137 -3.02 27.44 18.24
CA THR A 137 -4.23 28.26 18.34
C THR A 137 -5.27 27.50 19.16
N PRO A 138 -5.43 27.82 20.44
CA PRO A 138 -6.49 27.24 21.25
C PRO A 138 -7.87 27.61 20.75
N LEU A 139 -8.78 26.64 20.71
CA LEU A 139 -10.16 26.78 20.26
C LEU A 139 -11.09 26.56 21.45
N ALA A 140 -11.93 27.54 21.79
CA ALA A 140 -12.90 27.43 22.87
C ALA A 140 -14.01 26.41 22.50
N VAL A 141 -14.46 25.65 23.48
CA VAL A 141 -15.67 24.81 23.39
C VAL A 141 -16.77 25.49 24.19
N VAL A 142 -17.73 26.11 23.49
CA VAL A 142 -18.83 26.87 24.11
C VAL A 142 -20.08 25.99 24.10
N SER A 143 -20.70 25.85 25.28
CA SER A 143 -21.94 25.08 25.40
C SER A 143 -23.09 25.76 24.65
N GLY A 144 -23.77 25.01 23.78
CA GLY A 144 -24.88 25.52 22.98
C GLY A 144 -24.49 26.13 21.63
N GLU A 145 -23.18 26.22 21.34
CA GLU A 145 -22.67 26.61 20.02
C GLU A 145 -22.20 25.37 19.22
N GLU A 146 -22.00 25.56 17.91
CA GLU A 146 -21.43 24.54 17.07
C GLU A 146 -19.97 24.25 17.52
N PRO A 147 -19.62 22.99 17.81
CA PRO A 147 -18.28 22.65 18.28
C PRO A 147 -17.23 22.94 17.23
N PRO A 148 -16.00 23.32 17.63
CA PRO A 148 -14.92 23.57 16.70
C PRO A 148 -14.60 22.32 15.86
N LEU A 149 -14.25 22.54 14.60
CA LEU A 149 -13.88 21.46 13.69
C LEU A 149 -12.63 20.73 14.18
N VAL A 150 -12.76 19.45 14.43
CA VAL A 150 -11.66 18.56 14.79
C VAL A 150 -11.18 17.82 13.54
N PRO A 151 -9.96 18.14 13.00
CA PRO A 151 -9.43 17.46 11.81
C PRO A 151 -9.17 15.97 12.04
N ALA A 152 -9.25 15.19 10.94
CA ALA A 152 -8.97 13.76 11.00
C ALA A 152 -7.46 13.50 11.20
N LEU A 153 -7.15 12.50 12.04
CA LEU A 153 -5.79 12.00 12.31
C LEU A 153 -4.84 12.97 13.03
N GLN A 154 -5.24 14.21 13.28
CA GLN A 154 -4.47 15.19 14.01
C GLN A 154 -4.51 14.91 15.52
N LEU A 155 -3.37 15.13 16.20
CA LEU A 155 -3.30 15.10 17.65
C LEU A 155 -3.84 16.42 18.22
N ILE A 156 -4.71 16.35 19.22
CA ILE A 156 -5.34 17.50 19.83
C ILE A 156 -5.28 17.34 21.33
N VAL A 157 -4.84 18.39 22.03
CA VAL A 157 -4.88 18.45 23.49
C VAL A 157 -6.15 19.16 23.93
N ALA A 158 -7.04 18.45 24.62
CA ALA A 158 -8.20 19.03 25.28
C ALA A 158 -7.80 19.50 26.67
N CYS A 159 -8.26 20.68 27.05
CA CYS A 159 -8.03 21.29 28.34
C CYS A 159 -9.37 21.51 29.08
N ARG A 160 -9.40 21.17 30.36
CA ARG A 160 -10.42 21.58 31.31
C ARG A 160 -9.85 22.77 32.11
N ILE A 161 -10.53 23.88 32.03
CA ILE A 161 -10.01 25.17 32.53
C ILE A 161 -11.02 25.72 33.53
N ALA A 162 -10.54 26.11 34.70
CA ALA A 162 -11.31 26.82 35.72
C ALA A 162 -10.96 28.30 35.68
N ASP A 163 -11.98 29.13 35.63
CA ASP A 163 -11.81 30.56 35.84
C ASP A 163 -11.39 30.82 37.28
N SER A 164 -10.26 31.51 37.49
CA SER A 164 -9.66 31.69 38.84
C SER A 164 -10.50 32.59 39.77
N GLU A 165 -11.41 33.41 39.24
CA GLU A 165 -12.24 34.31 40.03
C GLU A 165 -13.62 33.69 40.36
N THR A 166 -14.24 33.06 39.36
CA THR A 166 -15.61 32.55 39.45
C THR A 166 -15.69 31.04 39.69
N GLY A 167 -14.61 30.30 39.46
CA GLY A 167 -14.60 28.84 39.49
C GLY A 167 -15.41 28.19 38.36
N ALA A 168 -15.86 28.98 37.39
CA ALA A 168 -16.61 28.46 36.24
C ALA A 168 -15.71 27.57 35.37
N ILE A 169 -16.20 26.36 34.99
CA ILE A 169 -15.48 25.40 34.18
C ILE A 169 -15.81 25.64 32.70
N ARG A 170 -14.77 25.78 31.88
CA ARG A 170 -14.84 25.78 30.44
C ARG A 170 -13.85 24.80 29.83
N HIS A 171 -13.97 24.54 28.54
CA HIS A 171 -13.09 23.62 27.84
C HIS A 171 -12.48 24.30 26.60
N ALA A 172 -11.27 23.91 26.27
CA ALA A 172 -10.60 24.34 25.03
C ALA A 172 -9.90 23.16 24.38
N LEU A 173 -9.71 23.27 23.06
CA LEU A 173 -8.95 22.31 22.25
C LEU A 173 -7.72 23.00 21.70
N ILE A 174 -6.57 22.34 21.74
CA ILE A 174 -5.31 22.82 21.17
C ILE A 174 -4.90 21.83 20.07
N PRO A 175 -5.24 22.09 18.80
CA PRO A 175 -4.77 21.27 17.69
C PRO A 175 -3.25 21.41 17.53
N ILE A 176 -2.55 20.29 17.37
CA ILE A 176 -1.10 20.27 17.12
C ILE A 176 -0.89 20.26 15.60
N PRO A 177 -0.28 21.29 14.98
CA PRO A 177 -0.06 21.32 13.54
C PRO A 177 0.79 20.17 13.02
N ASP A 178 0.38 19.54 11.90
CA ASP A 178 1.09 18.39 11.29
C ASP A 178 2.52 18.73 10.83
N GLY A 179 2.84 20.00 10.62
CA GLY A 179 4.19 20.46 10.25
C GLY A 179 5.21 20.44 11.39
N LEU A 180 4.78 20.28 12.64
CA LEU A 180 5.67 20.19 13.79
C LEU A 180 6.24 18.77 13.96
N PRO A 181 7.55 18.63 14.30
CA PRO A 181 8.13 17.33 14.58
C PRO A 181 7.51 16.75 15.85
N ARG A 182 7.06 15.51 15.78
CA ARG A 182 6.41 14.84 16.92
C ARG A 182 7.36 14.60 18.09
N ARG A 183 8.66 14.48 17.81
CA ARG A 183 9.70 14.21 18.80
C ARG A 183 10.45 15.49 19.12
N VAL A 184 10.34 15.98 20.35
CA VAL A 184 11.11 17.11 20.86
C VAL A 184 12.38 16.54 21.52
N SER A 185 13.55 16.87 20.99
CA SER A 185 14.84 16.36 21.48
C SER A 185 15.17 16.96 22.83
N VAL A 186 15.54 16.08 23.77
CA VAL A 186 16.00 16.46 25.12
C VAL A 186 17.32 15.77 25.49
N SER A 187 18.08 15.31 24.48
CA SER A 187 19.36 14.61 24.70
C SER A 187 20.36 15.52 25.44
N ASP A 188 20.99 14.99 26.49
CA ASP A 188 21.96 15.66 27.35
C ASP A 188 23.24 14.83 27.54
N GLY A 189 23.49 13.85 26.69
CA GLY A 189 24.62 12.95 26.68
C GLY A 189 24.60 12.02 25.49
N ASP A 190 25.19 10.85 25.59
CA ASP A 190 25.19 9.82 24.55
C ASP A 190 23.81 9.25 24.35
N GLY A 191 23.44 9.04 23.07
CA GLY A 191 22.16 8.50 22.63
C GLY A 191 21.13 9.58 22.30
N VAL A 192 19.90 9.13 22.00
CA VAL A 192 18.78 9.98 21.61
C VAL A 192 17.71 9.92 22.68
N SER A 193 17.43 11.07 23.31
CA SER A 193 16.32 11.22 24.26
C SER A 193 15.31 12.24 23.73
N PHE A 194 14.03 11.93 23.81
CA PHE A 194 12.99 12.82 23.31
C PHE A 194 11.71 12.72 24.15
N VAL A 195 10.93 13.80 24.11
CA VAL A 195 9.56 13.89 24.64
C VAL A 195 8.61 14.01 23.46
N LEU A 196 7.39 13.50 23.58
CA LEU A 196 6.37 13.67 22.56
C LEU A 196 5.77 15.09 22.60
N ILE A 197 5.51 15.67 21.44
CA ILE A 197 4.99 17.03 21.34
C ILE A 197 3.65 17.20 22.07
N GLU A 198 2.79 16.19 22.04
CA GLU A 198 1.52 16.19 22.77
C GLU A 198 1.71 16.32 24.29
N ASP A 199 2.76 15.73 24.84
CA ASP A 199 3.10 15.84 26.25
C ASP A 199 3.75 17.20 26.58
N VAL A 200 4.51 17.77 25.65
CA VAL A 200 5.07 19.13 25.77
C VAL A 200 3.94 20.15 25.79
N VAL A 201 3.00 20.07 24.87
CA VAL A 201 1.83 20.97 24.80
C VAL A 201 0.96 20.82 26.05
N ALA A 202 0.71 19.58 26.51
CA ALA A 202 -0.07 19.34 27.73
C ALA A 202 0.61 19.90 28.98
N ARG A 203 1.96 19.82 29.08
CA ARG A 203 2.75 20.34 30.19
C ARG A 203 2.70 21.87 30.29
N HIS A 204 2.74 22.55 29.16
CA HIS A 204 2.76 24.01 29.07
C HIS A 204 1.39 24.63 28.74
N ALA A 205 0.31 23.84 28.82
CA ALA A 205 -1.03 24.29 28.46
C ALA A 205 -1.49 25.52 29.25
N SER A 206 -1.13 25.61 30.55
CA SER A 206 -1.46 26.78 31.40
C SER A 206 -0.92 28.09 30.87
N GLU A 207 0.20 28.08 30.18
CA GLU A 207 0.80 29.31 29.60
C GLU A 207 0.00 29.88 28.42
N LEU A 208 -0.88 29.07 27.81
CA LEU A 208 -1.77 29.49 26.73
C LEU A 208 -3.09 30.13 27.26
N PHE A 209 -3.33 30.07 28.57
CA PHE A 209 -4.55 30.60 29.22
C PHE A 209 -4.18 31.47 30.44
N PRO A 210 -3.57 32.64 30.23
CA PRO A 210 -3.16 33.53 31.31
C PRO A 210 -4.35 33.98 32.18
N GLY A 211 -4.21 33.83 33.49
CA GLY A 211 -5.25 34.19 34.46
C GLY A 211 -6.31 33.10 34.73
N GLU A 212 -6.12 31.88 34.20
CA GLU A 212 -7.00 30.75 34.38
C GLU A 212 -6.23 29.50 34.79
N ASP A 213 -6.88 28.58 35.49
CA ASP A 213 -6.28 27.33 35.97
C ASP A 213 -6.61 26.16 35.05
N VAL A 214 -5.59 25.55 34.42
CA VAL A 214 -5.75 24.33 33.64
C VAL A 214 -5.69 23.13 34.57
N GLU A 215 -6.86 22.61 34.96
CA GLU A 215 -7.00 21.52 35.93
C GLU A 215 -6.69 20.15 35.36
N ALA A 216 -6.97 19.94 34.06
CA ALA A 216 -6.72 18.67 33.39
C ALA A 216 -6.47 18.86 31.90
N THR A 217 -5.59 18.05 31.38
CA THR A 217 -5.30 17.95 29.94
C THR A 217 -5.38 16.52 29.45
N ALA A 218 -5.79 16.33 28.20
CA ALA A 218 -5.79 15.01 27.58
C ALA A 218 -5.56 15.14 26.07
N CYS A 219 -4.58 14.41 25.57
CA CYS A 219 -4.43 14.26 24.13
C CYS A 219 -5.48 13.26 23.60
N PHE A 220 -6.09 13.59 22.46
CA PHE A 220 -7.02 12.70 21.76
C PHE A 220 -6.82 12.80 20.24
N ARG A 221 -7.41 11.84 19.52
CA ARG A 221 -7.32 11.77 18.06
C ARG A 221 -8.60 11.18 17.48
N VAL A 222 -9.07 11.77 16.37
CA VAL A 222 -10.24 11.26 15.64
C VAL A 222 -9.84 10.71 14.29
N THR A 223 -10.55 9.69 13.84
CA THR A 223 -10.54 9.25 12.45
C THR A 223 -11.91 9.51 11.85
N ARG A 224 -11.96 10.19 10.71
CA ARG A 224 -13.19 10.52 9.99
C ARG A 224 -13.38 9.61 8.78
N ASN A 225 -14.62 9.52 8.29
CA ASN A 225 -14.93 8.75 7.09
C ASN A 225 -14.28 9.40 5.86
N GLY A 226 -13.36 8.71 5.21
CA GLY A 226 -12.71 9.12 3.97
C GLY A 226 -13.37 8.57 2.70
N ASP A 227 -14.44 7.78 2.84
CA ASP A 227 -15.11 7.11 1.71
C ASP A 227 -16.31 7.92 1.22
N ILE A 228 -16.05 9.17 0.82
CA ILE A 228 -17.04 10.03 0.14
C ILE A 228 -16.86 9.83 -1.35
N ALA A 229 -17.94 9.42 -2.03
CA ALA A 229 -17.94 9.17 -3.46
C ALA A 229 -18.15 10.47 -4.24
N VAL A 230 -17.42 10.61 -5.35
CA VAL A 230 -17.69 11.64 -6.37
C VAL A 230 -18.99 11.26 -7.10
N GLN A 231 -19.90 12.19 -7.29
CA GLN A 231 -21.09 12.04 -8.10
C GLN A 231 -20.73 12.24 -9.57
N GLU A 232 -20.33 11.14 -10.27
CA GLU A 232 -19.80 11.20 -11.63
C GLU A 232 -20.85 11.41 -12.71
N ASP A 233 -22.12 11.16 -12.41
CA ASP A 233 -23.14 11.12 -13.46
C ASP A 233 -23.49 12.52 -14.01
N ASP A 234 -23.24 13.57 -13.24
CA ASP A 234 -23.53 14.96 -13.61
C ASP A 234 -22.29 15.84 -13.78
N ALA A 235 -21.08 15.32 -13.54
CA ALA A 235 -19.86 16.12 -13.55
C ALA A 235 -19.31 16.39 -14.96
N ALA A 236 -19.48 17.61 -15.44
CA ALA A 236 -18.76 18.11 -16.61
C ALA A 236 -17.27 18.37 -16.30
N ASP A 237 -16.95 18.66 -15.03
CA ASP A 237 -15.60 18.94 -14.49
C ASP A 237 -15.26 18.01 -13.32
N LEU A 238 -14.59 16.91 -13.62
CA LEU A 238 -14.13 15.95 -12.60
C LEU A 238 -13.07 16.52 -11.65
N ALA A 239 -12.31 17.54 -12.08
CA ALA A 239 -11.30 18.17 -11.26
C ALA A 239 -11.93 19.06 -10.18
N GLY A 240 -12.89 19.91 -10.53
CA GLY A 240 -13.65 20.73 -9.59
C GLY A 240 -14.42 19.91 -8.57
N GLU A 241 -15.09 18.83 -9.02
CA GLU A 241 -15.77 17.93 -8.10
C GLU A 241 -14.83 17.20 -7.13
N MET A 242 -13.61 16.91 -7.55
CA MET A 242 -12.61 16.31 -6.65
C MET A 242 -12.21 17.29 -5.53
N GLU A 243 -12.11 18.58 -5.80
CA GLU A 243 -11.84 19.60 -4.78
C GLU A 243 -12.98 19.69 -3.77
N GLU A 244 -14.24 19.65 -4.23
CA GLU A 244 -15.42 19.61 -3.35
C GLU A 244 -15.43 18.37 -2.45
N VAL A 245 -15.09 17.18 -2.99
CA VAL A 245 -14.98 15.96 -2.20
C VAL A 245 -13.87 16.05 -1.15
N LEU A 246 -12.74 16.66 -1.48
CA LEU A 246 -11.66 16.88 -0.52
C LEU A 246 -12.09 17.83 0.62
N ALA A 247 -12.86 18.86 0.31
CA ALA A 247 -13.45 19.76 1.31
C ALA A 247 -14.48 19.01 2.19
N ALA A 248 -15.40 18.26 1.58
CA ALA A 248 -16.43 17.50 2.29
C ALA A 248 -15.86 16.43 3.24
N ARG A 249 -14.71 15.84 2.92
CA ARG A 249 -14.03 14.87 3.80
C ARG A 249 -13.64 15.48 5.15
N LYS A 250 -13.34 16.75 5.21
CA LYS A 250 -12.99 17.44 6.47
C LYS A 250 -14.14 17.47 7.46
N LEU A 251 -15.39 17.54 6.94
CA LEU A 251 -16.62 17.61 7.72
C LEU A 251 -17.31 16.24 7.90
N SER A 252 -16.69 15.16 7.44
CA SER A 252 -17.31 13.84 7.47
C SER A 252 -17.43 13.26 8.87
N ASP A 253 -18.30 12.24 9.01
CA ASP A 253 -18.57 11.57 10.28
C ASP A 253 -17.32 10.99 10.95
N THR A 254 -17.26 11.12 12.27
CA THR A 254 -16.27 10.43 13.09
C THR A 254 -16.55 8.93 13.14
N VAL A 255 -15.56 8.13 12.76
CA VAL A 255 -15.64 6.66 12.75
C VAL A 255 -14.83 6.03 13.87
N ARG A 256 -13.82 6.73 14.39
CA ARG A 256 -13.02 6.30 15.55
C ARG A 256 -12.59 7.50 16.37
N LEU A 257 -12.66 7.34 17.69
CA LEU A 257 -12.07 8.25 18.68
C LEU A 257 -11.07 7.46 19.53
N GLU A 258 -9.83 7.94 19.61
CA GLU A 258 -8.76 7.38 20.44
C GLU A 258 -8.54 8.30 21.64
N LEU A 259 -8.59 7.72 22.85
CA LEU A 259 -8.45 8.40 24.12
C LEU A 259 -7.40 7.70 24.99
N PRO A 260 -6.69 8.42 25.87
CA PRO A 260 -5.87 7.78 26.92
C PRO A 260 -6.71 6.87 27.83
N ALA A 261 -6.11 5.79 28.33
CA ALA A 261 -6.78 4.88 29.26
C ALA A 261 -7.21 5.58 30.55
N SER A 262 -6.34 6.45 31.10
CA SER A 262 -6.59 7.25 32.29
C SER A 262 -7.00 8.67 31.87
N LEU A 263 -8.31 8.89 31.78
CA LEU A 263 -8.87 10.20 31.42
C LEU A 263 -10.06 10.49 32.35
N PRO A 264 -10.20 11.70 32.94
CA PRO A 264 -11.39 12.11 33.68
C PRO A 264 -12.66 11.91 32.86
N ARG A 265 -13.71 11.41 33.50
CA ARG A 265 -14.95 11.02 32.82
C ARG A 265 -15.67 12.21 32.18
N ASP A 266 -15.66 13.36 32.83
CA ASP A 266 -16.24 14.61 32.36
C ASP A 266 -15.52 15.10 31.10
N LEU A 267 -14.18 15.16 31.09
CA LEU A 267 -13.39 15.55 29.92
C LEU A 267 -13.57 14.55 28.78
N ALA A 268 -13.65 13.24 29.07
CA ALA A 268 -13.94 12.22 28.06
C ALA A 268 -15.29 12.43 27.38
N LYS A 269 -16.31 12.83 28.15
CA LYS A 269 -17.66 13.10 27.65
C LYS A 269 -17.65 14.32 26.72
N VAL A 270 -17.01 15.40 27.14
CA VAL A 270 -16.88 16.61 26.30
C VAL A 270 -16.17 16.31 24.98
N ILE A 271 -15.05 15.60 25.02
CA ILE A 271 -14.32 15.19 23.80
C ILE A 271 -15.23 14.36 22.90
N GLN A 272 -15.99 13.42 23.45
CA GLN A 272 -16.88 12.56 22.68
C GLN A 272 -18.02 13.34 22.02
N GLU A 273 -18.60 14.31 22.74
CA GLU A 273 -19.67 15.20 22.23
C GLU A 273 -19.14 16.12 21.13
N VAL A 274 -18.01 16.79 21.35
CA VAL A 274 -17.36 17.68 20.35
C VAL A 274 -17.01 16.93 19.06
N CYS A 275 -16.53 15.69 19.21
CA CYS A 275 -16.16 14.88 18.04
C CYS A 275 -17.34 14.21 17.34
N GLY A 276 -18.54 14.21 17.92
CA GLY A 276 -19.68 13.43 17.43
C GLY A 276 -19.38 11.93 17.34
N ALA A 277 -18.50 11.42 18.23
CA ALA A 277 -18.00 10.06 18.13
C ALA A 277 -19.00 9.07 18.74
N PRO A 278 -19.33 7.97 18.02
CA PRO A 278 -20.17 6.92 18.59
C PRO A 278 -19.44 6.18 19.70
N SER A 279 -20.14 5.77 20.75
CA SER A 279 -19.55 5.03 21.88
C SER A 279 -18.87 3.72 21.46
N GLU A 280 -19.44 3.04 20.47
CA GLU A 280 -18.85 1.84 19.87
C GLU A 280 -17.60 2.11 19.02
N GLY A 281 -17.36 3.34 18.61
CA GLY A 281 -16.17 3.80 17.90
C GLY A 281 -15.09 4.39 18.79
N THR A 282 -15.31 4.42 20.13
CA THR A 282 -14.35 4.97 21.08
C THR A 282 -13.43 3.89 21.62
N TYR A 283 -12.11 4.10 21.52
CA TYR A 283 -11.06 3.19 21.99
C TYR A 283 -10.17 3.89 23.02
N ARG A 284 -9.93 3.23 24.14
CA ARG A 284 -9.00 3.69 25.17
C ARG A 284 -7.69 2.94 25.06
N VAL A 285 -6.58 3.67 25.06
CA VAL A 285 -5.24 3.11 24.81
C VAL A 285 -4.29 3.40 25.98
N ALA A 286 -3.44 2.42 26.29
CA ALA A 286 -2.49 2.47 27.41
C ALA A 286 -1.09 2.91 26.96
N GLY A 287 -0.98 4.05 26.29
CA GLY A 287 0.29 4.59 25.79
C GLY A 287 0.05 5.79 24.87
N PRO A 288 1.09 6.23 24.14
CA PRO A 288 0.99 7.37 23.24
C PRO A 288 0.04 7.06 22.09
N LEU A 289 -0.76 8.06 21.69
CA LEU A 289 -1.64 7.96 20.54
C LEU A 289 -0.83 7.87 19.22
N ALA A 290 -1.49 7.55 18.11
CA ALA A 290 -0.89 7.59 16.77
C ALA A 290 0.47 6.87 16.69
N LEU A 291 0.52 5.58 17.00
CA LEU A 291 1.74 4.76 16.91
C LEU A 291 2.37 4.78 15.50
N SER A 292 1.62 5.14 14.46
CA SER A 292 2.14 5.37 13.11
C SER A 292 3.24 6.44 13.04
N GLY A 293 3.19 7.44 13.94
CA GLY A 293 4.20 8.49 14.03
C GLY A 293 5.58 8.02 14.52
N PHE A 294 5.69 6.79 15.03
CA PHE A 294 6.99 6.21 15.37
C PHE A 294 7.76 5.66 14.15
N MET A 295 7.20 5.73 12.94
CA MET A 295 7.91 5.38 11.72
C MET A 295 9.25 6.14 11.58
N ASP A 296 9.26 7.42 11.92
CA ASP A 296 10.48 8.25 11.84
C ASP A 296 11.59 7.77 12.77
N LEU A 297 11.23 7.11 13.89
CA LEU A 297 12.20 6.55 14.81
C LEU A 297 13.06 5.47 14.15
N ALA A 298 12.48 4.70 13.25
CA ALA A 298 13.17 3.67 12.50
C ALA A 298 14.31 4.20 11.62
N PHE A 299 14.34 5.50 11.34
CA PHE A 299 15.36 6.16 10.52
C PHE A 299 16.30 7.07 11.33
N THR A 300 16.29 6.98 12.67
CA THR A 300 17.17 7.76 13.54
C THR A 300 18.64 7.48 13.20
N PRO A 301 19.46 8.51 12.88
CA PRO A 301 20.87 8.33 12.55
C PRO A 301 21.69 7.72 13.70
N GLY A 302 22.75 6.98 13.37
CA GLY A 302 23.67 6.40 14.36
C GLY A 302 23.24 5.06 14.96
N PHE A 303 22.12 4.49 14.49
CA PHE A 303 21.58 3.20 14.95
C PHE A 303 21.42 2.19 13.81
N ASP A 304 22.36 2.19 12.86
CA ASP A 304 22.27 1.33 11.67
C ASP A 304 22.39 -0.16 12.02
N ASN A 305 23.09 -0.48 13.12
CA ASN A 305 23.16 -1.85 13.66
C ASN A 305 21.83 -2.40 14.20
N LEU A 306 20.82 -1.55 14.37
CA LEU A 306 19.46 -1.93 14.79
C LEU A 306 18.50 -2.07 13.62
N ARG A 307 19.00 -2.04 12.38
CA ARG A 307 18.26 -2.18 11.12
C ARG A 307 18.71 -3.40 10.34
N ASP A 308 17.93 -3.77 9.36
CA ASP A 308 18.35 -4.74 8.35
C ASP A 308 19.51 -4.20 7.51
N GLU A 309 20.43 -5.08 7.10
CA GLU A 309 21.46 -4.76 6.10
C GLU A 309 20.81 -4.33 4.78
N ASP A 310 21.45 -3.37 4.10
CA ASP A 310 20.95 -2.93 2.81
C ASP A 310 21.03 -4.02 1.73
N TRP A 311 19.94 -4.14 0.99
CA TRP A 311 19.87 -4.97 -0.21
C TRP A 311 19.77 -4.07 -1.45
N PRO A 312 20.88 -3.57 -1.98
CA PRO A 312 20.86 -2.69 -3.15
C PRO A 312 20.33 -3.45 -4.37
N SER A 313 19.45 -2.78 -5.12
CA SER A 313 18.93 -3.34 -6.38
C SER A 313 20.08 -3.57 -7.37
N GLN A 314 20.02 -4.67 -8.10
CA GLN A 314 21.04 -5.07 -9.08
C GLN A 314 20.66 -4.65 -10.49
N PRO A 315 21.63 -4.40 -11.38
CA PRO A 315 21.33 -4.19 -12.79
C PRO A 315 20.73 -5.44 -13.43
N SER A 316 19.84 -5.25 -14.40
CA SER A 316 19.26 -6.39 -15.13
C SER A 316 20.32 -7.10 -15.96
N PRO A 317 20.36 -8.44 -15.97
CA PRO A 317 21.27 -9.18 -16.84
C PRO A 317 20.88 -9.11 -18.34
N ASP A 318 19.66 -8.63 -18.65
CA ASP A 318 19.13 -8.57 -20.01
C ASP A 318 19.45 -7.27 -20.74
N ILE A 319 20.03 -6.29 -20.04
CA ILE A 319 20.37 -4.96 -20.59
C ILE A 319 21.87 -4.75 -20.44
N GLU A 320 22.58 -4.62 -21.56
CA GLU A 320 24.01 -4.33 -21.53
C GLU A 320 24.25 -2.87 -21.10
N PRO A 321 25.28 -2.59 -20.28
CA PRO A 321 25.67 -1.22 -19.98
C PRO A 321 26.07 -0.48 -21.27
N GLY A 322 25.48 0.70 -21.45
CA GLY A 322 25.67 1.51 -22.64
C GLY A 322 24.67 1.25 -23.77
N ASP A 323 23.87 0.16 -23.68
CA ASP A 323 22.76 -0.03 -24.61
C ASP A 323 21.66 1.00 -24.37
N SER A 324 21.02 1.44 -25.44
CA SER A 324 19.71 2.06 -25.31
C SER A 324 18.68 1.00 -24.89
N ILE A 325 17.65 1.44 -24.18
CA ILE A 325 16.56 0.52 -23.81
C ILE A 325 15.87 -0.02 -25.06
N PHE A 326 15.76 0.77 -26.12
CA PHE A 326 15.16 0.34 -27.37
C PHE A 326 15.97 -0.77 -28.06
N ASP A 327 17.30 -0.70 -28.02
CA ASP A 327 18.16 -1.76 -28.57
C ASP A 327 18.05 -3.05 -27.76
N ALA A 328 18.06 -2.96 -26.43
CA ALA A 328 17.89 -4.12 -25.57
C ALA A 328 16.53 -4.82 -25.81
N VAL A 329 15.43 -4.06 -25.82
CA VAL A 329 14.07 -4.56 -26.06
C VAL A 329 13.90 -5.01 -27.52
N GLY A 330 14.61 -4.38 -28.45
CA GLY A 330 14.63 -4.77 -29.85
C GLY A 330 15.17 -6.18 -30.10
N ARG A 331 16.12 -6.62 -29.26
CA ARG A 331 16.71 -7.97 -29.32
C ARG A 331 15.85 -9.04 -28.67
N ARG A 332 15.16 -8.72 -27.56
CA ARG A 332 14.31 -9.67 -26.79
C ARG A 332 13.41 -8.97 -25.78
N ASP A 333 12.40 -9.67 -25.32
CA ASP A 333 11.62 -9.23 -24.18
C ASP A 333 12.50 -9.15 -22.91
N VAL A 334 12.36 -8.06 -22.16
CA VAL A 334 13.08 -7.84 -20.90
C VAL A 334 12.11 -7.97 -19.73
N LEU A 335 12.35 -8.94 -18.85
CA LEU A 335 11.59 -9.16 -17.63
C LEU A 335 12.40 -8.70 -16.42
N LEU A 336 11.83 -7.81 -15.61
CA LEU A 336 12.46 -7.28 -14.40
C LEU A 336 11.66 -7.71 -13.16
N HIS A 337 12.38 -8.06 -12.09
CA HIS A 337 11.81 -8.40 -10.79
C HIS A 337 12.28 -7.39 -9.74
N HIS A 338 11.47 -6.35 -9.52
CA HIS A 338 11.74 -5.31 -8.53
C HIS A 338 11.48 -5.79 -7.10
N PRO A 339 12.17 -5.23 -6.08
CA PRO A 339 13.28 -4.29 -6.13
C PRO A 339 14.65 -4.97 -6.27
N TYR A 340 14.69 -6.31 -6.42
CA TYR A 340 15.94 -7.06 -6.54
C TYR A 340 16.73 -6.64 -7.78
N GLU A 341 16.02 -6.41 -8.88
CA GLU A 341 16.52 -5.72 -10.05
C GLU A 341 16.01 -4.28 -10.07
N SER A 342 16.88 -3.37 -10.52
CA SER A 342 16.61 -1.94 -10.52
C SER A 342 15.39 -1.57 -11.37
N PHE A 343 14.63 -0.56 -10.90
CA PHE A 343 13.58 0.08 -11.68
C PHE A 343 14.13 1.07 -12.73
N GLU A 344 15.44 1.34 -12.71
CA GLU A 344 16.12 2.25 -13.63
C GLU A 344 15.82 1.99 -15.11
N PRO A 345 15.75 0.73 -15.62
CA PRO A 345 15.39 0.49 -17.01
C PRO A 345 14.01 1.00 -17.41
N VAL A 346 13.04 1.00 -16.48
CA VAL A 346 11.70 1.53 -16.73
C VAL A 346 11.71 3.07 -16.77
N MET A 347 12.51 3.71 -15.92
CA MET A 347 12.69 5.17 -15.96
C MET A 347 13.41 5.58 -17.24
N ARG A 348 14.54 4.93 -17.58
CA ARG A 348 15.29 5.16 -18.82
C ARG A 348 14.44 4.95 -20.07
N PHE A 349 13.53 3.99 -20.07
CA PHE A 349 12.62 3.77 -21.19
C PHE A 349 11.81 5.02 -21.55
N ILE A 350 11.37 5.79 -20.55
CA ILE A 350 10.59 7.01 -20.75
C ILE A 350 11.53 8.21 -20.99
N GLU A 351 12.67 8.29 -20.30
CA GLU A 351 13.65 9.36 -20.46
C GLU A 351 14.30 9.31 -21.85
N GLU A 352 14.78 8.13 -22.28
CA GLU A 352 15.33 7.95 -23.63
C GLU A 352 14.26 8.25 -24.70
N ALA A 353 12.99 7.86 -24.45
CA ALA A 353 11.90 8.21 -25.36
C ALA A 353 11.66 9.72 -25.45
N ALA A 354 11.87 10.46 -24.37
CA ALA A 354 11.71 11.92 -24.36
C ALA A 354 12.78 12.61 -25.21
N ASP A 355 14.00 12.08 -25.22
CA ASP A 355 15.16 12.71 -25.83
C ASP A 355 15.45 12.17 -27.25
N ASP A 356 15.01 10.96 -27.59
CA ASP A 356 15.26 10.33 -28.91
C ASP A 356 14.44 11.00 -30.03
N PRO A 357 15.07 11.63 -31.04
CA PRO A 357 14.37 12.29 -32.14
C PRO A 357 13.53 11.34 -33.03
N GLN A 358 13.77 10.03 -32.96
CA GLN A 358 13.00 9.03 -33.69
C GLN A 358 11.67 8.70 -33.01
N VAL A 359 11.52 9.03 -31.73
CA VAL A 359 10.26 8.83 -31.00
C VAL A 359 9.26 9.92 -31.38
N VAL A 360 8.09 9.50 -31.85
CA VAL A 360 7.01 10.38 -32.31
C VAL A 360 5.84 10.50 -31.34
N SER A 361 5.64 9.48 -30.48
CA SER A 361 4.53 9.51 -29.49
C SER A 361 4.86 8.70 -28.26
N ILE A 362 4.39 9.20 -27.09
CA ILE A 362 4.41 8.51 -25.82
C ILE A 362 2.99 8.51 -25.24
N LYS A 363 2.47 7.35 -24.85
CA LYS A 363 1.18 7.23 -24.15
C LYS A 363 1.38 6.53 -22.83
N GLN A 364 0.93 7.14 -21.73
CA GLN A 364 1.23 6.72 -20.37
C GLN A 364 -0.01 6.70 -19.48
N VAL A 365 -0.15 5.68 -18.62
CA VAL A 365 -1.12 5.68 -17.52
C VAL A 365 -0.39 6.02 -16.23
N LEU A 366 -0.88 7.03 -15.50
CA LEU A 366 -0.40 7.43 -14.17
C LEU A 366 -1.49 7.23 -13.13
N TYR A 367 -1.15 6.55 -12.02
CA TYR A 367 -2.06 6.29 -10.91
C TYR A 367 -1.61 6.92 -9.60
N ARG A 368 -0.36 6.67 -9.21
CA ARG A 368 0.32 7.27 -8.05
C ARG A 368 1.73 7.63 -8.45
N THR A 369 2.08 8.87 -8.33
CA THR A 369 3.40 9.40 -8.70
C THR A 369 4.21 9.77 -7.45
N ALA A 370 5.54 9.77 -7.55
CA ALA A 370 6.41 10.28 -6.50
C ALA A 370 6.25 11.81 -6.34
N LYS A 371 6.66 12.36 -5.20
CA LYS A 371 6.66 13.83 -4.98
C LYS A 371 7.56 14.54 -6.00
N GLN A 372 8.72 13.97 -6.29
CA GLN A 372 9.63 14.36 -7.36
C GLN A 372 9.75 13.13 -8.26
N SER A 373 9.27 13.20 -9.50
CA SER A 373 9.19 12.07 -10.41
C SER A 373 9.92 12.35 -11.71
N ARG A 374 11.03 11.65 -11.92
CA ARG A 374 11.80 11.67 -13.18
C ARG A 374 10.92 11.28 -14.38
N ILE A 375 9.92 10.43 -14.16
CA ILE A 375 8.97 10.01 -15.21
C ILE A 375 8.12 11.19 -15.67
N ILE A 376 7.60 12.00 -14.73
CA ILE A 376 6.82 13.21 -15.07
C ILE A 376 7.71 14.22 -15.76
N ASP A 377 8.91 14.47 -15.24
CA ASP A 377 9.87 15.39 -15.83
C ASP A 377 10.25 14.97 -17.28
N ALA A 378 10.39 13.66 -17.53
CA ALA A 378 10.64 13.13 -18.88
C ALA A 378 9.44 13.32 -19.81
N LEU A 379 8.20 13.11 -19.33
CA LEU A 379 7.00 13.33 -20.13
C LEU A 379 6.80 14.82 -20.48
N ILE A 380 7.14 15.73 -19.56
CA ILE A 380 7.17 17.19 -19.82
C ILE A 380 8.18 17.50 -20.93
N ARG A 381 9.43 17.06 -20.78
CA ARG A 381 10.47 17.24 -21.82
C ARG A 381 10.04 16.66 -23.17
N ALA A 382 9.39 15.49 -23.18
CA ALA A 382 8.90 14.90 -24.41
C ALA A 382 7.88 15.79 -25.12
N ALA A 383 6.94 16.39 -24.38
CA ALA A 383 5.95 17.31 -24.93
C ALA A 383 6.62 18.61 -25.44
N GLU A 384 7.54 19.19 -24.68
CA GLU A 384 8.34 20.35 -25.08
C GLU A 384 9.19 20.09 -26.33
N ASN A 385 9.69 18.86 -26.49
CA ASN A 385 10.39 18.40 -27.69
C ASN A 385 9.47 18.12 -28.89
N GLY A 386 8.18 18.49 -28.80
CA GLY A 386 7.21 18.36 -29.89
C GLY A 386 6.66 16.95 -30.14
N LYS A 387 6.87 15.99 -29.23
CA LYS A 387 6.31 14.65 -29.35
C LYS A 387 4.83 14.63 -28.95
N ALA A 388 4.04 13.75 -29.56
CA ALA A 388 2.65 13.54 -29.19
C ALA A 388 2.58 12.77 -27.86
N VAL A 389 2.45 13.48 -26.74
CA VAL A 389 2.36 12.91 -25.39
C VAL A 389 0.90 12.86 -24.94
N THR A 390 0.41 11.67 -24.62
CA THR A 390 -0.93 11.48 -24.03
C THR A 390 -0.81 10.79 -22.68
N VAL A 391 -1.35 11.41 -21.63
CA VAL A 391 -1.29 10.88 -20.28
C VAL A 391 -2.69 10.69 -19.72
N LEU A 392 -3.02 9.46 -19.34
CA LEU A 392 -4.21 9.17 -18.57
C LEU A 392 -3.87 9.26 -17.09
N VAL A 393 -4.43 10.25 -16.39
CA VAL A 393 -4.24 10.49 -14.96
C VAL A 393 -5.46 10.02 -14.19
N GLU A 394 -5.28 9.09 -13.24
CA GLU A 394 -6.36 8.61 -12.38
C GLU A 394 -6.49 9.52 -11.16
N LEU A 395 -7.48 10.41 -11.16
CA LEU A 395 -7.71 11.36 -10.05
C LEU A 395 -8.26 10.67 -8.79
N LYS A 396 -8.92 9.52 -8.91
CA LYS A 396 -9.50 8.78 -7.78
C LYS A 396 -8.46 7.90 -7.05
N ALA A 397 -7.17 8.20 -7.19
CA ALA A 397 -6.12 7.57 -6.40
C ALA A 397 -6.21 8.09 -4.96
N ARG A 398 -6.89 7.31 -4.09
CA ARG A 398 -7.27 7.71 -2.73
C ARG A 398 -6.07 8.24 -1.93
N PHE A 399 -6.22 9.44 -1.34
CA PHE A 399 -5.21 10.23 -0.62
C PHE A 399 -4.07 10.83 -1.49
N ASP A 400 -4.08 10.62 -2.80
CA ASP A 400 -3.15 11.22 -3.75
C ASP A 400 -3.86 12.17 -4.74
N GLU A 401 -5.16 12.42 -4.54
CA GLU A 401 -6.01 13.15 -5.47
C GLU A 401 -5.46 14.56 -5.78
N ALA A 402 -5.16 15.34 -4.75
CA ALA A 402 -4.63 16.72 -4.91
C ALA A 402 -3.28 16.73 -5.64
N ARG A 403 -2.41 15.76 -5.34
CA ARG A 403 -1.10 15.64 -6.02
C ARG A 403 -1.27 15.29 -7.48
N ASN A 404 -2.14 14.34 -7.80
CA ASN A 404 -2.37 13.92 -9.17
C ASN A 404 -2.97 15.06 -10.02
N LEU A 405 -3.82 15.90 -9.41
CA LEU A 405 -4.37 17.08 -10.07
C LEU A 405 -3.26 18.08 -10.43
N LEU A 406 -2.42 18.47 -9.48
CA LEU A 406 -1.28 19.36 -9.72
C LEU A 406 -0.36 18.87 -10.84
N ARG A 407 -0.03 17.57 -10.82
CA ARG A 407 0.84 16.96 -11.85
C ARG A 407 0.19 16.90 -13.23
N ALA A 408 -1.14 16.71 -13.29
CA ALA A 408 -1.87 16.79 -14.54
C ALA A 408 -1.82 18.20 -15.15
N GLU A 409 -1.97 19.25 -14.33
CA GLU A 409 -1.84 20.64 -14.78
C GLU A 409 -0.42 20.96 -15.31
N GLU A 410 0.62 20.52 -14.62
CA GLU A 410 2.02 20.70 -15.07
C GLU A 410 2.25 20.09 -16.46
N LEU A 411 1.81 18.84 -16.66
CA LEU A 411 1.90 18.14 -17.94
C LEU A 411 1.08 18.85 -19.03
N GLN A 412 -0.11 19.34 -18.72
CA GLN A 412 -0.97 20.04 -19.66
C GLN A 412 -0.34 21.36 -20.11
N ARG A 413 0.27 22.13 -19.19
CA ARG A 413 0.99 23.38 -19.50
C ARG A 413 2.18 23.14 -20.44
N ALA A 414 2.84 21.97 -20.34
CA ALA A 414 3.91 21.55 -21.23
C ALA A 414 3.42 21.11 -22.63
N GLY A 415 2.12 21.03 -22.86
CA GLY A 415 1.53 20.62 -24.13
C GLY A 415 1.13 19.14 -24.25
N ALA A 416 1.18 18.37 -23.14
CA ALA A 416 0.68 17.00 -23.14
C ALA A 416 -0.85 16.96 -23.16
N GLN A 417 -1.41 15.98 -23.86
CA GLN A 417 -2.84 15.69 -23.82
C GLN A 417 -3.18 14.90 -22.55
N ILE A 418 -3.97 15.49 -21.66
CA ILE A 418 -4.38 14.86 -20.41
C ILE A 418 -5.79 14.28 -20.55
N VAL A 419 -5.96 13.05 -20.06
CA VAL A 419 -7.26 12.37 -19.93
C VAL A 419 -7.48 12.02 -18.47
N TYR A 420 -8.53 12.56 -17.88
CA TYR A 420 -8.87 12.30 -16.47
C TYR A 420 -9.75 11.06 -16.34
N GLY A 421 -9.12 9.92 -16.05
CA GLY A 421 -9.78 8.66 -15.79
C GLY A 421 -10.71 8.15 -16.90
N VAL A 422 -11.48 7.12 -16.60
CA VAL A 422 -12.55 6.57 -17.46
C VAL A 422 -13.87 6.67 -16.70
N LYS A 423 -14.92 7.27 -17.31
CA LYS A 423 -16.23 7.46 -16.65
C LYS A 423 -16.78 6.12 -16.13
N GLY A 424 -17.20 6.09 -14.86
CA GLY A 424 -17.76 4.92 -14.19
C GLY A 424 -16.76 3.81 -13.84
N LEU A 425 -15.50 3.90 -14.29
CA LEU A 425 -14.44 2.94 -14.00
C LEU A 425 -13.24 3.62 -13.39
N LYS A 426 -12.48 2.88 -12.58
CA LYS A 426 -11.20 3.33 -12.04
C LYS A 426 -10.06 2.68 -12.81
N THR A 427 -9.16 3.50 -13.38
CA THR A 427 -8.02 2.98 -14.16
C THR A 427 -6.89 2.56 -13.24
N HIS A 428 -6.50 1.28 -13.33
CA HIS A 428 -5.44 0.71 -12.50
C HIS A 428 -4.39 -0.08 -13.30
N ALA A 429 -4.53 -0.16 -14.63
CA ALA A 429 -3.53 -0.75 -15.52
C ALA A 429 -2.19 0.00 -15.44
N LYS A 430 -1.08 -0.72 -15.59
CA LYS A 430 0.27 -0.17 -15.66
C LYS A 430 0.84 -0.45 -17.03
N ILE A 431 0.74 0.55 -17.89
CA ILE A 431 1.13 0.46 -19.30
C ILE A 431 1.71 1.79 -19.78
N CYS A 432 2.80 1.70 -20.52
CA CYS A 432 3.38 2.78 -21.31
C CYS A 432 3.60 2.29 -22.73
N LEU A 433 3.22 3.09 -23.72
CA LEU A 433 3.44 2.84 -25.14
C LEU A 433 4.30 3.96 -25.70
N VAL A 434 5.43 3.59 -26.30
CA VAL A 434 6.31 4.46 -27.08
C VAL A 434 6.24 4.05 -28.55
N VAL A 435 6.03 5.03 -29.44
CA VAL A 435 6.02 4.83 -30.89
C VAL A 435 7.27 5.50 -31.45
N ARG A 436 8.15 4.70 -32.04
CA ARG A 436 9.44 5.10 -32.61
C ARG A 436 9.46 4.85 -34.11
N ARG A 437 10.10 5.73 -34.88
CA ARG A 437 10.31 5.56 -36.30
C ARG A 437 11.64 4.82 -36.53
N GLU A 438 11.59 3.67 -37.17
CA GLU A 438 12.78 2.86 -37.52
C GLU A 438 12.66 2.42 -38.99
N ASP A 439 13.68 2.66 -39.75
CA ASP A 439 13.74 2.29 -41.17
C ASP A 439 12.50 2.72 -41.98
N GLY A 440 12.01 3.92 -41.70
CA GLY A 440 10.83 4.49 -42.36
C GLY A 440 9.49 3.91 -41.87
N ARG A 441 9.47 2.99 -40.91
CA ARG A 441 8.28 2.37 -40.33
C ARG A 441 8.10 2.77 -38.87
N LEU A 442 6.87 2.63 -38.36
CA LEU A 442 6.58 2.86 -36.94
C LEU A 442 6.67 1.55 -36.17
N ARG A 443 7.57 1.48 -35.21
CA ARG A 443 7.69 0.39 -34.27
C ARG A 443 7.16 0.81 -32.91
N ARG A 444 6.49 -0.11 -32.21
CA ARG A 444 5.88 0.12 -30.91
C ARG A 444 6.66 -0.62 -29.84
N TYR A 445 7.02 0.10 -28.81
CA TYR A 445 7.65 -0.43 -27.61
C TYR A 445 6.69 -0.28 -26.45
N VAL A 446 6.51 -1.30 -25.66
CA VAL A 446 5.51 -1.33 -24.58
C VAL A 446 6.16 -1.76 -23.28
N HIS A 447 5.92 -0.99 -22.23
CA HIS A 447 6.13 -1.43 -20.86
C HIS A 447 4.79 -1.84 -20.26
N LEU A 448 4.76 -3.01 -19.62
CA LEU A 448 3.62 -3.57 -18.89
C LEU A 448 4.10 -4.00 -17.51
N GLY A 449 3.38 -3.61 -16.46
CA GLY A 449 3.81 -3.88 -15.09
C GLY A 449 2.71 -4.30 -14.14
N THR A 450 3.11 -4.90 -13.02
CA THR A 450 2.23 -5.14 -11.87
C THR A 450 2.21 -3.96 -10.91
N GLY A 451 3.30 -3.15 -10.88
CA GLY A 451 3.53 -2.01 -10.00
C GLY A 451 3.30 -0.66 -10.64
N ASN A 452 3.05 0.36 -9.83
CA ASN A 452 2.87 1.73 -10.28
C ASN A 452 4.18 2.35 -10.80
N TYR A 453 4.06 3.38 -11.64
CA TYR A 453 5.17 4.24 -12.07
C TYR A 453 5.53 5.21 -10.93
N ASN A 454 6.19 4.68 -9.90
CA ASN A 454 6.58 5.44 -8.72
C ASN A 454 7.92 4.93 -8.20
N GLU A 455 8.96 5.74 -8.37
CA GLU A 455 10.36 5.41 -8.10
C GLU A 455 10.60 5.08 -6.62
N SER A 456 9.87 5.73 -5.72
CA SER A 456 10.00 5.52 -4.28
C SER A 456 9.41 4.16 -3.87
N THR A 457 8.21 3.84 -4.36
CA THR A 457 7.58 2.55 -4.02
C THR A 457 8.25 1.38 -4.72
N ALA A 458 8.85 1.58 -5.89
CA ALA A 458 9.60 0.54 -6.61
C ALA A 458 10.84 0.02 -5.87
N ARG A 459 11.31 0.74 -4.83
CA ARG A 459 12.39 0.30 -3.94
C ARG A 459 11.91 -0.52 -2.75
N LEU A 460 10.60 -0.51 -2.47
CA LEU A 460 9.99 -1.10 -1.28
C LEU A 460 9.00 -2.23 -1.60
N TYR A 461 8.50 -2.28 -2.83
CA TYR A 461 7.48 -3.23 -3.28
C TYR A 461 8.07 -4.23 -4.27
N THR A 462 7.68 -5.50 -4.12
CA THR A 462 8.03 -6.48 -5.15
C THR A 462 7.04 -6.37 -6.30
N ASP A 463 7.56 -6.16 -7.50
CA ASP A 463 6.75 -6.07 -8.71
C ASP A 463 7.48 -6.69 -9.91
N ILE A 464 6.71 -7.00 -10.95
CA ILE A 464 7.22 -7.51 -12.22
C ILE A 464 6.98 -6.47 -13.31
N SER A 465 8.00 -6.18 -14.11
CA SER A 465 7.92 -5.37 -15.32
C SER A 465 8.30 -6.19 -16.54
N LEU A 466 7.55 -6.01 -17.63
CA LEU A 466 7.84 -6.54 -18.96
C LEU A 466 8.03 -5.38 -19.92
N LEU A 467 9.17 -5.32 -20.59
CA LEU A 467 9.42 -4.45 -21.74
C LEU A 467 9.45 -5.32 -23.02
N THR A 468 8.66 -4.97 -24.01
CA THR A 468 8.52 -5.74 -25.26
C THR A 468 8.30 -4.83 -26.46
N CYS A 469 8.73 -5.26 -27.64
CA CYS A 469 8.39 -4.63 -28.92
C CYS A 469 7.65 -5.60 -29.86
N ARG A 470 7.09 -6.70 -29.35
CA ARG A 470 6.32 -7.64 -30.17
C ARG A 470 5.11 -6.94 -30.77
N PRO A 471 4.85 -7.13 -32.08
CA PRO A 471 3.80 -6.40 -32.79
C PRO A 471 2.41 -6.52 -32.17
N GLU A 472 2.05 -7.71 -31.66
CA GLU A 472 0.76 -8.02 -31.07
C GLU A 472 0.52 -7.21 -29.80
N TYR A 473 1.50 -7.11 -28.91
CA TYR A 473 1.43 -6.30 -27.70
C TYR A 473 1.38 -4.80 -28.02
N GLY A 474 2.14 -4.37 -29.04
CA GLY A 474 2.09 -2.99 -29.53
C GLY A 474 0.75 -2.60 -30.14
N ALA A 475 0.11 -3.52 -30.87
CA ALA A 475 -1.23 -3.33 -31.42
C ALA A 475 -2.28 -3.23 -30.30
N ASP A 476 -2.25 -4.16 -29.35
CA ASP A 476 -3.16 -4.18 -28.21
C ASP A 476 -3.00 -2.94 -27.32
N ALA A 477 -1.75 -2.49 -27.07
CA ALA A 477 -1.47 -1.27 -26.36
C ALA A 477 -2.07 -0.04 -27.05
N SER A 478 -1.96 0.04 -28.37
CA SER A 478 -2.58 1.12 -29.17
C SER A 478 -4.10 1.09 -29.05
N LEU A 479 -4.72 -0.10 -29.14
CA LEU A 479 -6.17 -0.29 -28.96
C LEU A 479 -6.61 0.06 -27.55
N PHE A 480 -5.83 -0.31 -26.54
CA PHE A 480 -6.10 0.04 -25.14
C PHE A 480 -6.18 1.55 -24.98
N PHE A 481 -5.15 2.30 -25.39
CA PHE A 481 -5.16 3.75 -25.29
C PHE A 481 -6.31 4.38 -26.07
N ASN A 482 -6.57 3.93 -27.31
CA ASN A 482 -7.68 4.44 -28.11
C ASN A 482 -9.05 4.20 -27.42
N ALA A 483 -9.23 3.05 -26.77
CA ALA A 483 -10.46 2.75 -26.06
C ALA A 483 -10.63 3.64 -24.80
N VAL A 484 -9.58 3.80 -23.99
CA VAL A 484 -9.67 4.55 -22.73
C VAL A 484 -9.74 6.06 -22.97
N THR A 485 -9.03 6.60 -23.98
CA THR A 485 -9.07 8.03 -24.34
C THR A 485 -10.30 8.40 -25.14
N GLY A 486 -10.76 7.52 -26.04
CA GLY A 486 -11.96 7.70 -26.85
C GLY A 486 -13.27 7.32 -26.14
N ARG A 487 -13.21 6.94 -24.86
CA ARG A 487 -14.36 6.48 -24.06
C ARG A 487 -15.19 5.39 -24.75
N SER A 488 -14.52 4.53 -25.51
CA SER A 488 -15.14 3.40 -26.20
C SER A 488 -15.02 2.12 -25.39
N LYS A 489 -15.81 1.09 -25.73
CA LYS A 489 -15.70 -0.22 -25.09
C LYS A 489 -14.33 -0.83 -25.39
N LEU A 490 -13.70 -1.44 -24.36
CA LEU A 490 -12.49 -2.25 -24.54
C LEU A 490 -12.83 -3.43 -25.46
N LEU A 491 -12.28 -3.38 -26.67
CA LEU A 491 -12.48 -4.39 -27.68
C LEU A 491 -11.71 -5.69 -27.35
N ARG A 492 -11.94 -6.73 -28.14
CA ARG A 492 -11.18 -7.97 -28.05
C ARG A 492 -9.74 -7.72 -28.50
N PHE A 493 -8.79 -7.89 -27.60
CA PHE A 493 -7.36 -7.81 -27.87
C PHE A 493 -6.82 -9.15 -28.41
N GLN A 494 -5.65 -9.12 -29.01
CA GLN A 494 -4.97 -10.31 -29.53
C GLN A 494 -4.32 -11.12 -28.41
N ARG A 495 -3.65 -10.43 -27.48
CA ARG A 495 -2.86 -11.02 -26.38
C ARG A 495 -3.30 -10.52 -25.00
N LEU A 496 -3.39 -9.20 -24.82
CA LEU A 496 -3.76 -8.63 -23.54
C LEU A 496 -5.19 -9.00 -23.15
N VAL A 497 -5.41 -9.23 -21.86
CA VAL A 497 -6.75 -9.57 -21.36
C VAL A 497 -7.22 -8.46 -20.41
N PRO A 498 -8.13 -7.59 -20.88
CA PRO A 498 -8.57 -6.44 -20.10
C PRO A 498 -9.71 -6.80 -19.13
N ALA A 499 -9.71 -6.13 -17.97
CA ALA A 499 -10.92 -5.97 -17.16
C ALA A 499 -11.56 -4.60 -17.46
N PRO A 500 -12.90 -4.48 -17.30
CA PRO A 500 -13.83 -5.47 -16.75
C PRO A 500 -14.38 -6.47 -17.78
N THR A 501 -13.99 -6.40 -19.05
CA THR A 501 -14.68 -7.08 -20.15
C THR A 501 -14.30 -8.55 -20.34
N ALA A 502 -13.03 -8.91 -20.18
CA ALA A 502 -12.52 -10.23 -20.58
C ALA A 502 -11.77 -10.99 -19.47
N MET A 503 -11.21 -10.30 -18.47
CA MET A 503 -10.28 -10.94 -17.53
C MET A 503 -10.96 -11.99 -16.65
N LYS A 504 -12.10 -11.67 -16.05
CA LYS A 504 -12.83 -12.61 -15.19
C LYS A 504 -13.32 -13.85 -15.95
N PRO A 505 -13.99 -13.74 -17.11
CA PRO A 505 -14.31 -14.90 -17.94
C PRO A 505 -13.09 -15.75 -18.28
N ARG A 506 -11.97 -15.13 -18.71
CA ARG A 506 -10.74 -15.88 -19.05
C ARG A 506 -10.18 -16.64 -17.85
N LEU A 507 -10.15 -16.05 -16.65
CA LEU A 507 -9.70 -16.72 -15.44
C LEU A 507 -10.60 -17.92 -15.09
N LEU A 508 -11.91 -17.76 -15.19
CA LEU A 508 -12.88 -18.85 -14.94
C LEU A 508 -12.69 -19.99 -15.94
N ASP A 509 -12.48 -19.68 -17.23
CA ASP A 509 -12.22 -20.66 -18.28
C ASP A 509 -10.92 -21.45 -18.03
N LEU A 510 -9.85 -20.75 -17.62
CA LEU A 510 -8.56 -21.39 -17.29
C LEU A 510 -8.70 -22.32 -16.09
N ILE A 511 -9.40 -21.91 -15.02
CA ILE A 511 -9.65 -22.73 -13.83
C ILE A 511 -10.51 -23.96 -14.21
N ALA A 512 -11.54 -23.77 -15.03
CA ALA A 512 -12.41 -24.85 -15.49
C ALA A 512 -11.67 -25.85 -16.37
N SER A 513 -10.77 -25.37 -17.23
CA SER A 513 -9.92 -26.22 -18.08
C SER A 513 -8.99 -27.12 -17.24
N GLU A 514 -8.35 -26.59 -16.19
CA GLU A 514 -7.56 -27.41 -15.27
C GLU A 514 -8.43 -28.45 -14.53
N ALA A 515 -9.64 -28.06 -14.09
CA ALA A 515 -10.58 -28.96 -13.44
C ALA A 515 -11.00 -30.12 -14.35
N GLU A 516 -11.20 -29.85 -15.64
CA GLU A 516 -11.56 -30.89 -16.63
C GLU A 516 -10.41 -31.85 -16.88
N ARG A 517 -9.18 -31.36 -17.02
CA ARG A 517 -7.96 -32.20 -17.13
C ARG A 517 -7.79 -33.13 -15.92
N ALA A 518 -7.97 -32.59 -14.71
CA ALA A 518 -7.91 -33.37 -13.50
C ALA A 518 -8.95 -34.49 -13.45
N ARG A 519 -10.20 -34.25 -13.95
CA ARG A 519 -11.23 -35.30 -14.07
C ARG A 519 -10.84 -36.40 -15.07
N GLN A 520 -10.07 -36.05 -16.09
CA GLN A 520 -9.54 -36.96 -17.10
C GLN A 520 -8.28 -37.70 -16.60
N GLY A 521 -7.82 -37.43 -15.37
CA GLY A 521 -6.63 -38.04 -14.79
C GLY A 521 -5.32 -37.44 -15.28
N GLU A 522 -5.36 -36.28 -15.96
CA GLU A 522 -4.19 -35.57 -16.42
C GLU A 522 -3.61 -34.69 -15.30
N PRO A 523 -2.29 -34.39 -15.31
CA PRO A 523 -1.70 -33.43 -14.39
C PRO A 523 -2.34 -32.05 -14.56
N ALA A 524 -2.85 -31.49 -13.45
CA ALA A 524 -3.51 -30.20 -13.45
C ALA A 524 -3.05 -29.37 -12.23
N ARG A 525 -2.60 -28.14 -12.45
CA ARG A 525 -2.03 -27.28 -11.41
C ARG A 525 -2.39 -25.82 -11.63
N ILE A 526 -2.72 -25.14 -10.53
CA ILE A 526 -2.95 -23.68 -10.49
C ILE A 526 -2.05 -23.10 -9.40
N TYR A 527 -1.13 -22.23 -9.79
CA TYR A 527 -0.34 -21.44 -8.84
C TYR A 527 -0.64 -19.97 -9.05
N ALA A 528 -0.91 -19.24 -7.97
CA ALA A 528 -1.16 -17.82 -8.07
C ALA A 528 -0.57 -17.04 -6.91
N LYS A 529 -0.03 -15.87 -7.23
CA LYS A 529 0.34 -14.84 -6.27
C LYS A 529 -0.56 -13.64 -6.49
N VAL A 530 -1.26 -13.21 -5.45
CA VAL A 530 -2.16 -12.05 -5.43
C VAL A 530 -2.02 -11.29 -4.11
N ASN A 531 -2.41 -10.01 -4.10
CA ASN A 531 -2.53 -9.32 -2.81
C ASN A 531 -3.84 -9.65 -2.11
N SER A 532 -4.90 -9.93 -2.86
CA SER A 532 -6.21 -10.24 -2.29
C SER A 532 -6.99 -11.23 -3.14
N LEU A 533 -7.65 -12.17 -2.46
CA LEU A 533 -8.58 -13.15 -3.03
C LEU A 533 -9.95 -12.96 -2.37
N GLN A 534 -10.92 -12.39 -3.10
CA GLN A 534 -12.24 -12.01 -2.55
C GLN A 534 -13.40 -12.21 -3.53
N ASP A 535 -13.14 -12.41 -4.82
CA ASP A 535 -14.21 -12.62 -5.81
C ASP A 535 -14.93 -13.96 -5.55
N PRO A 536 -16.26 -13.97 -5.33
CA PRO A 536 -16.98 -15.19 -4.99
C PRO A 536 -16.99 -16.21 -6.12
N ASP A 537 -17.02 -15.77 -7.40
CA ASP A 537 -17.07 -16.67 -8.54
C ASP A 537 -15.72 -17.37 -8.74
N ILE A 538 -14.61 -16.63 -8.59
CA ILE A 538 -13.26 -17.21 -8.62
C ILE A 538 -13.08 -18.20 -7.47
N ILE A 539 -13.51 -17.87 -6.24
CA ILE A 539 -13.44 -18.78 -5.09
C ILE A 539 -14.27 -20.04 -5.33
N ALA A 540 -15.47 -19.91 -5.88
CA ALA A 540 -16.31 -21.05 -6.23
C ALA A 540 -15.64 -21.96 -7.29
N ALA A 541 -15.05 -21.36 -8.32
CA ALA A 541 -14.33 -22.09 -9.37
C ALA A 541 -13.11 -22.85 -8.80
N LEU A 542 -12.33 -22.23 -7.91
CA LEU A 542 -11.20 -22.86 -7.23
C LEU A 542 -11.65 -24.05 -6.36
N TYR A 543 -12.78 -23.94 -5.66
CA TYR A 543 -13.34 -25.07 -4.92
C TYR A 543 -13.76 -26.23 -5.84
N GLN A 544 -14.37 -25.94 -6.99
CA GLN A 544 -14.71 -26.96 -7.97
C GLN A 544 -13.47 -27.63 -8.57
N ALA A 545 -12.43 -26.84 -8.87
CA ALA A 545 -11.14 -27.37 -9.33
C ALA A 545 -10.47 -28.27 -8.26
N SER A 546 -10.48 -27.86 -7.00
CA SER A 546 -9.98 -28.67 -5.89
C SER A 546 -10.74 -29.98 -5.74
N LYS A 547 -12.07 -29.98 -5.88
CA LYS A 547 -12.89 -31.19 -5.87
C LYS A 547 -12.57 -32.15 -7.03
N ALA A 548 -12.18 -31.60 -8.18
CA ALA A 548 -11.75 -32.37 -9.35
C ALA A 548 -10.34 -32.97 -9.18
N GLY A 549 -9.55 -32.53 -8.17
CA GLY A 549 -8.21 -33.03 -7.91
C GLY A 549 -7.08 -32.10 -8.36
N VAL A 550 -7.37 -30.88 -8.82
CA VAL A 550 -6.35 -29.89 -9.21
C VAL A 550 -5.49 -29.52 -8.02
N GLU A 551 -4.17 -29.55 -8.17
CA GLU A 551 -3.22 -29.01 -7.19
C GLU A 551 -3.25 -27.48 -7.24
N ILE A 552 -3.67 -26.83 -6.14
CA ILE A 552 -3.82 -25.37 -6.08
C ILE A 552 -2.95 -24.79 -4.96
N ASN A 553 -1.94 -24.00 -5.35
CA ASN A 553 -1.06 -23.29 -4.44
C ASN A 553 -1.21 -21.78 -4.62
N LEU A 554 -1.63 -21.08 -3.57
CA LEU A 554 -1.90 -19.64 -3.58
C LEU A 554 -1.02 -18.91 -2.59
N ASN A 555 -0.34 -17.85 -3.05
CA ASN A 555 0.30 -16.86 -2.17
C ASN A 555 -0.59 -15.62 -2.11
N VAL A 556 -1.31 -15.45 -1.00
CA VAL A 556 -2.24 -14.33 -0.76
C VAL A 556 -1.71 -13.48 0.38
N ARG A 557 -1.11 -12.34 0.04
CA ARG A 557 -0.51 -11.46 1.04
C ARG A 557 -1.52 -10.92 2.06
N GLY A 558 -2.64 -10.38 1.58
CA GLY A 558 -3.62 -9.63 2.38
C GLY A 558 -4.92 -10.40 2.61
N ILE A 559 -6.01 -9.87 2.07
CA ILE A 559 -7.36 -10.43 2.20
C ILE A 559 -7.44 -11.79 1.51
N CYS A 560 -7.87 -12.80 2.26
CA CYS A 560 -8.21 -14.11 1.74
C CYS A 560 -9.59 -14.53 2.23
N CYS A 561 -10.59 -14.41 1.37
CA CYS A 561 -11.95 -14.84 1.68
C CYS A 561 -12.21 -16.33 1.43
N LEU A 562 -11.26 -17.03 0.79
CA LEU A 562 -11.29 -18.47 0.60
C LEU A 562 -11.03 -19.18 1.94
N LYS A 563 -11.93 -20.08 2.33
CA LYS A 563 -11.79 -20.88 3.54
C LYS A 563 -10.97 -22.15 3.23
N THR A 564 -9.84 -22.29 3.90
CA THR A 564 -8.95 -23.45 3.79
C THR A 564 -9.38 -24.58 4.74
N GLY A 565 -8.77 -25.76 4.61
CA GLY A 565 -8.93 -26.86 5.58
C GLY A 565 -10.29 -27.57 5.58
N ASP A 566 -11.18 -27.25 4.65
CA ASP A 566 -12.44 -27.98 4.45
C ASP A 566 -12.19 -29.17 3.50
N ALA A 567 -12.31 -30.38 4.06
CA ALA A 567 -12.08 -31.62 3.30
C ALA A 567 -13.01 -31.77 2.08
N ARG A 568 -14.18 -31.12 2.08
CA ARG A 568 -15.15 -31.18 0.99
C ARG A 568 -14.85 -30.19 -0.14
N HIS A 569 -14.24 -29.04 0.17
CA HIS A 569 -14.09 -27.94 -0.77
C HIS A 569 -12.64 -27.59 -1.08
N SER A 570 -11.76 -27.60 -0.08
CA SER A 570 -10.38 -27.10 -0.21
C SER A 570 -9.30 -28.12 0.09
N LYS A 571 -9.58 -29.42 -0.12
CA LYS A 571 -8.64 -30.53 0.15
C LYS A 571 -7.29 -30.35 -0.55
N HIS A 572 -7.31 -29.87 -1.80
CA HIS A 572 -6.13 -29.69 -2.64
C HIS A 572 -5.72 -28.21 -2.77
N ILE A 573 -6.22 -27.32 -1.87
CA ILE A 573 -5.86 -25.91 -1.84
C ILE A 573 -4.93 -25.65 -0.67
N ARG A 574 -3.73 -25.16 -0.96
CA ARG A 574 -2.79 -24.60 0.01
C ARG A 574 -2.73 -23.08 -0.17
N VAL A 575 -2.90 -22.33 0.92
CA VAL A 575 -2.75 -20.88 0.92
C VAL A 575 -1.65 -20.48 1.88
N VAL A 576 -0.69 -19.72 1.38
CA VAL A 576 0.37 -19.08 2.17
C VAL A 576 0.28 -17.57 2.04
N SER A 577 0.82 -16.86 3.02
CA SER A 577 0.99 -15.42 3.02
C SER A 577 2.42 -15.10 3.41
N VAL A 578 3.10 -14.29 2.61
CA VAL A 578 4.47 -13.85 2.92
C VAL A 578 4.42 -12.37 3.28
N ILE A 579 4.90 -12.05 4.49
CA ILE A 579 5.19 -10.70 4.95
C ILE A 579 6.65 -10.69 5.33
N ASP A 580 7.40 -9.81 4.70
CA ASP A 580 8.84 -9.75 4.84
C ASP A 580 9.31 -8.29 4.65
N ARG A 581 10.58 -8.07 4.43
CA ARG A 581 11.26 -6.80 4.24
C ARG A 581 10.59 -5.92 3.18
N TYR A 582 10.29 -6.50 2.01
CA TYR A 582 9.59 -5.84 0.92
C TYR A 582 8.10 -6.20 0.91
N LEU A 583 7.27 -5.25 0.54
CA LEU A 583 5.84 -5.48 0.38
C LEU A 583 5.59 -6.32 -0.88
N GLU A 584 5.06 -7.52 -0.70
CA GLU A 584 4.72 -8.44 -1.78
C GLU A 584 3.54 -7.91 -2.60
N HIS A 585 3.81 -7.33 -3.77
CA HIS A 585 2.81 -6.62 -4.56
C HIS A 585 2.55 -7.22 -5.94
N ALA A 586 3.50 -7.94 -6.52
CA ALA A 586 3.33 -8.58 -7.82
C ALA A 586 2.14 -9.54 -7.86
N ARG A 587 1.43 -9.61 -9.01
CA ARG A 587 0.43 -10.62 -9.30
C ARG A 587 0.93 -11.46 -10.46
N ILE A 588 0.99 -12.77 -10.21
CA ILE A 588 1.51 -13.78 -11.16
C ILE A 588 0.56 -14.97 -11.12
N PHE A 589 0.10 -15.45 -12.27
CA PHE A 589 -0.80 -16.58 -12.39
C PHE A 589 -0.19 -17.65 -13.30
N TYR A 590 -0.26 -18.88 -12.89
CA TYR A 590 0.22 -20.06 -13.61
C TYR A 590 -0.88 -21.10 -13.69
N PHE A 591 -1.11 -21.59 -14.90
CA PHE A 591 -1.99 -22.72 -15.21
C PHE A 591 -1.17 -23.75 -15.98
N HIS A 592 -1.25 -25.04 -15.57
CA HIS A 592 -0.41 -26.09 -16.13
C HIS A 592 -0.72 -26.41 -17.59
N HIS A 593 -1.97 -26.27 -17.97
CA HIS A 593 -2.47 -26.32 -19.35
C HIS A 593 -1.96 -27.52 -20.17
N GLY A 594 -1.99 -28.72 -19.58
CA GLY A 594 -1.58 -29.97 -20.27
C GLY A 594 -0.09 -30.05 -20.61
N GLY A 595 0.78 -29.28 -19.91
CA GLY A 595 2.23 -29.30 -20.11
C GLY A 595 2.75 -28.16 -20.99
N ASP A 596 1.90 -27.35 -21.63
CA ASP A 596 2.26 -26.05 -22.23
C ASP A 596 1.71 -24.90 -21.35
N PRO A 597 2.43 -24.52 -20.30
CA PRO A 597 1.88 -23.67 -19.26
C PRO A 597 1.56 -22.25 -19.74
N GLU A 598 0.39 -21.78 -19.35
CA GLU A 598 0.03 -20.37 -19.48
C GLU A 598 0.43 -19.62 -18.22
N ILE A 599 1.27 -18.59 -18.35
CA ILE A 599 1.74 -17.74 -17.27
C ILE A 599 1.39 -16.29 -17.59
N PHE A 600 0.85 -15.60 -16.58
CA PHE A 600 0.45 -14.21 -16.70
C PHE A 600 1.02 -13.36 -15.57
N ILE A 601 1.31 -12.10 -15.88
CA ILE A 601 1.40 -11.03 -14.86
C ILE A 601 0.16 -10.16 -14.95
N ALA A 602 -0.26 -9.55 -13.84
CA ALA A 602 -1.50 -8.77 -13.84
C ALA A 602 -1.40 -7.51 -12.95
N SER A 603 -2.14 -6.49 -13.31
CA SER A 603 -2.39 -5.34 -12.44
C SER A 603 -3.52 -5.62 -11.43
N ALA A 604 -4.38 -6.61 -11.69
CA ALA A 604 -5.56 -6.97 -10.93
C ALA A 604 -5.28 -8.02 -9.85
N ASP A 605 -5.90 -7.83 -8.69
CA ASP A 605 -6.14 -8.90 -7.72
C ASP A 605 -7.42 -9.68 -8.07
N TRP A 606 -7.61 -10.86 -7.49
CA TRP A 606 -8.83 -11.65 -7.64
C TRP A 606 -9.95 -11.12 -6.73
N MET A 607 -10.39 -9.91 -7.03
CA MET A 607 -11.43 -9.17 -6.29
C MET A 607 -12.48 -8.64 -7.27
N GLY A 608 -13.76 -8.70 -6.89
CA GLY A 608 -14.86 -8.20 -7.74
C GLY A 608 -14.65 -6.74 -8.19
N ARG A 609 -14.19 -5.85 -7.30
CA ARG A 609 -13.89 -4.46 -7.69
C ARG A 609 -12.82 -4.33 -8.78
N ASN A 610 -11.79 -5.22 -8.79
CA ASN A 610 -10.75 -5.20 -9.81
C ASN A 610 -11.24 -5.80 -11.13
N LEU A 611 -11.97 -6.92 -11.04
CA LEU A 611 -12.41 -7.69 -12.20
C LEU A 611 -13.63 -7.07 -12.90
N ASP A 612 -14.53 -6.39 -12.14
CA ASP A 612 -15.81 -5.91 -12.64
C ASP A 612 -15.94 -4.38 -12.74
N ARG A 613 -15.09 -3.59 -12.00
CA ARG A 613 -15.25 -2.14 -11.85
C ARG A 613 -13.98 -1.33 -12.07
N ARG A 614 -12.93 -1.94 -12.62
CA ARG A 614 -11.67 -1.28 -12.91
C ARG A 614 -11.19 -1.61 -14.31
N VAL A 615 -10.42 -0.68 -14.87
CA VAL A 615 -9.61 -0.93 -16.05
C VAL A 615 -8.30 -1.52 -15.60
N GLU A 616 -8.11 -2.82 -15.83
CA GLU A 616 -6.93 -3.60 -15.46
C GLU A 616 -6.43 -4.38 -16.68
N LEU A 617 -5.19 -4.87 -16.61
CA LEU A 617 -4.62 -5.73 -17.65
C LEU A 617 -4.01 -7.00 -17.02
N MET A 618 -4.29 -8.14 -17.66
CA MET A 618 -3.58 -9.39 -17.48
C MET A 618 -2.79 -9.67 -18.76
N VAL A 619 -1.51 -9.92 -18.61
CA VAL A 619 -0.51 -9.96 -19.68
C VAL A 619 0.04 -11.37 -19.76
N PRO A 620 -0.20 -12.13 -20.83
CA PRO A 620 0.46 -13.43 -21.02
C PRO A 620 1.95 -13.23 -21.23
N ILE A 621 2.75 -14.16 -20.76
CA ILE A 621 4.19 -14.17 -20.95
C ILE A 621 4.53 -15.28 -21.93
N GLU A 622 4.98 -14.89 -23.14
CA GLU A 622 5.23 -15.83 -24.23
C GLU A 622 6.71 -16.27 -24.31
N ASP A 623 7.65 -15.40 -23.88
CA ASP A 623 9.07 -15.75 -23.84
C ASP A 623 9.32 -16.93 -22.87
N SER A 624 9.88 -18.01 -23.37
CA SER A 624 10.07 -19.26 -22.63
C SER A 624 11.01 -19.10 -21.41
N ARG A 625 12.00 -18.19 -21.49
CA ARG A 625 12.93 -17.89 -20.41
C ARG A 625 12.22 -17.10 -19.31
N ALA A 626 11.44 -16.10 -19.70
CA ALA A 626 10.63 -15.31 -18.78
C ALA A 626 9.58 -16.18 -18.08
N ARG A 627 8.87 -17.09 -18.81
CA ARG A 627 7.95 -18.07 -18.24
C ARG A 627 8.61 -18.96 -17.15
N ARG A 628 9.76 -19.53 -17.47
CA ARG A 628 10.51 -20.36 -16.49
C ARG A 628 10.95 -19.56 -15.26
N ARG A 629 11.33 -18.29 -15.44
CA ARG A 629 11.72 -17.40 -14.35
C ARG A 629 10.53 -17.10 -13.43
N LEU A 630 9.38 -16.76 -13.98
CA LEU A 630 8.16 -16.50 -13.19
C LEU A 630 7.66 -17.73 -12.44
N LEU A 631 7.75 -18.91 -13.04
CA LEU A 631 7.41 -20.15 -12.35
C LEU A 631 8.34 -20.38 -11.14
N ARG A 632 9.66 -20.22 -11.29
CA ARG A 632 10.60 -20.31 -10.16
C ARG A 632 10.30 -19.28 -9.05
N ILE A 633 9.90 -18.04 -9.44
CA ILE A 633 9.48 -17.03 -8.47
C ILE A 633 8.27 -17.52 -7.68
N LEU A 634 7.25 -18.05 -8.34
CA LEU A 634 6.06 -18.61 -7.66
C LEU A 634 6.42 -19.77 -6.73
N GLU A 635 7.19 -20.73 -7.22
CA GLU A 635 7.61 -21.92 -6.44
C GLU A 635 8.42 -21.54 -5.21
N SER A 636 9.27 -20.49 -5.29
CA SER A 636 10.06 -20.01 -4.16
C SER A 636 9.19 -19.52 -3.00
N PHE A 637 8.04 -18.92 -3.26
CA PHE A 637 7.12 -18.54 -2.19
C PHE A 637 6.50 -19.73 -1.48
N PHE A 638 6.28 -20.85 -2.18
CA PHE A 638 5.73 -22.07 -1.59
C PHE A 638 6.79 -22.90 -0.86
N GLN A 639 8.07 -22.67 -1.14
CA GLN A 639 9.21 -23.24 -0.44
C GLN A 639 9.62 -22.44 0.81
N ASP A 640 9.16 -21.19 0.94
CA ASP A 640 9.51 -20.34 2.09
C ASP A 640 9.00 -20.95 3.39
N ASN A 641 9.94 -21.35 4.26
CA ASN A 641 9.68 -21.95 5.56
C ASN A 641 10.13 -21.08 6.73
N THR A 642 10.38 -19.79 6.49
CA THR A 642 10.83 -18.81 7.50
C THR A 642 9.94 -17.61 7.61
N GLN A 643 9.46 -17.05 6.49
CA GLN A 643 8.61 -15.87 6.44
C GLN A 643 7.16 -16.18 6.05
N ALA A 644 6.93 -17.28 5.36
CA ALA A 644 5.58 -17.66 4.99
C ALA A 644 4.75 -18.08 6.22
N SER A 645 3.49 -17.69 6.18
CA SER A 645 2.46 -18.13 7.12
C SER A 645 1.38 -18.91 6.36
N LYS A 646 0.99 -20.05 6.89
CA LYS A 646 -0.15 -20.84 6.39
C LYS A 646 -1.44 -20.18 6.88
N ILE A 647 -2.40 -20.00 5.98
CA ILE A 647 -3.74 -19.50 6.33
C ILE A 647 -4.58 -20.68 6.84
N LEU A 648 -5.20 -20.48 8.02
CA LEU A 648 -6.01 -21.48 8.72
C LEU A 648 -7.51 -21.37 8.34
N PRO A 649 -8.34 -22.37 8.69
CA PRO A 649 -9.76 -22.41 8.31
C PRO A 649 -10.61 -21.25 8.84
N ASP A 650 -10.22 -20.64 9.95
CA ASP A 650 -10.89 -19.48 10.56
C ASP A 650 -10.40 -18.14 10.00
N GLY A 651 -9.42 -18.16 9.08
CA GLY A 651 -8.80 -16.97 8.51
C GLY A 651 -7.59 -16.47 9.29
N SER A 652 -7.32 -16.99 10.47
CA SER A 652 -6.06 -16.75 11.19
C SER A 652 -4.88 -17.37 10.46
N SER A 653 -3.68 -17.25 10.99
CA SER A 653 -2.49 -17.79 10.33
C SER A 653 -1.47 -18.33 11.31
N GLU A 654 -0.71 -19.32 10.84
CA GLU A 654 0.40 -19.91 11.55
C GLU A 654 1.67 -19.77 10.71
N ARG A 655 2.74 -19.21 11.30
CA ARG A 655 4.04 -19.09 10.64
C ARG A 655 4.65 -20.46 10.42
N LEU A 656 5.13 -20.71 9.22
CA LEU A 656 5.90 -21.89 8.89
C LEU A 656 7.27 -21.82 9.57
N LYS A 657 7.73 -22.96 10.04
CA LYS A 657 9.07 -23.15 10.59
C LYS A 657 9.73 -24.32 9.91
N PRO A 658 11.03 -24.25 9.62
CA PRO A 658 11.74 -25.39 9.06
C PRO A 658 11.67 -26.58 10.01
N ALA A 659 11.42 -27.76 9.48
CA ALA A 659 11.49 -29.02 10.24
C ALA A 659 12.92 -29.29 10.75
N ALA A 660 13.07 -30.20 11.71
CA ALA A 660 14.40 -30.57 12.20
C ALA A 660 15.24 -31.13 11.05
N GLY A 661 16.40 -30.50 10.79
CA GLY A 661 17.30 -30.86 9.69
C GLY A 661 16.94 -30.22 8.32
N GLU A 662 15.80 -29.55 8.20
CA GLU A 662 15.42 -28.86 6.97
C GLU A 662 16.19 -27.54 6.82
N LYS A 663 16.67 -27.27 5.61
CA LYS A 663 17.36 -26.01 5.31
C LYS A 663 16.39 -24.83 5.37
N LYS A 664 16.78 -23.78 6.07
CA LYS A 664 16.06 -22.50 6.06
C LYS A 664 16.01 -21.93 4.64
N PHE A 665 14.83 -21.55 4.20
CA PHE A 665 14.61 -20.90 2.91
C PHE A 665 13.71 -19.67 3.10
N ARG A 666 14.25 -18.51 2.74
CA ARG A 666 13.56 -17.21 2.74
C ARG A 666 13.49 -16.71 1.30
N ALA A 667 12.30 -16.58 0.75
CA ALA A 667 12.09 -16.28 -0.66
C ALA A 667 12.73 -14.95 -1.08
N GLN A 668 12.53 -13.86 -0.32
CA GLN A 668 13.10 -12.55 -0.65
C GLN A 668 14.63 -12.53 -0.62
N GLU A 669 15.25 -13.20 0.35
CA GLU A 669 16.70 -13.35 0.41
C GLU A 669 17.23 -14.16 -0.77
N HIS A 670 16.50 -15.21 -1.16
CA HIS A 670 16.83 -16.02 -2.34
C HIS A 670 16.84 -15.18 -3.61
N PHE A 671 15.80 -14.36 -3.85
CA PHE A 671 15.71 -13.47 -5.01
C PHE A 671 16.82 -12.42 -5.03
N PHE A 672 17.14 -11.83 -3.88
CA PHE A 672 18.26 -10.89 -3.79
C PHE A 672 19.59 -11.56 -4.14
N LYS A 673 19.86 -12.77 -3.58
CA LYS A 673 21.07 -13.52 -3.87
C LYS A 673 21.13 -13.95 -5.35
N GLU A 674 20.00 -14.32 -5.96
CA GLU A 674 19.91 -14.68 -7.38
C GLU A 674 20.25 -13.45 -8.26
N ALA A 675 19.62 -12.31 -8.01
CA ALA A 675 19.88 -11.07 -8.74
C ALA A 675 21.38 -10.65 -8.64
N ARG A 676 21.95 -10.72 -7.43
CA ARG A 676 23.38 -10.42 -7.19
C ARG A 676 24.31 -11.38 -7.90
N ARG A 677 23.99 -12.67 -7.95
CA ARG A 677 24.79 -13.66 -8.70
C ARG A 677 24.73 -13.40 -10.20
N SER A 678 23.54 -13.11 -10.73
CA SER A 678 23.36 -12.83 -12.16
C SER A 678 24.13 -11.58 -12.60
N ALA A 679 24.12 -10.52 -11.78
CA ALA A 679 24.90 -9.31 -12.04
C ALA A 679 26.42 -9.59 -12.03
N LYS A 680 26.92 -10.32 -11.02
CA LYS A 680 28.34 -10.71 -10.94
C LYS A 680 28.79 -11.61 -12.08
N ALA A 681 27.98 -12.61 -12.48
CA ALA A 681 28.30 -13.50 -13.57
C ALA A 681 28.50 -12.73 -14.88
N ARG A 682 27.61 -11.77 -15.15
CA ARG A 682 27.72 -10.88 -16.30
C ARG A 682 28.98 -10.01 -16.27
N ASP A 683 29.32 -9.42 -15.12
CA ASP A 683 30.52 -8.60 -14.99
C ASP A 683 31.79 -9.44 -15.20
N HIS A 684 31.77 -10.71 -14.77
CA HIS A 684 32.87 -11.65 -14.99
C HIS A 684 33.01 -12.06 -16.47
N GLU A 685 31.89 -12.39 -17.15
CA GLU A 685 31.89 -12.70 -18.60
C GLU A 685 32.47 -11.54 -19.41
N ARG A 686 32.16 -10.30 -19.05
CA ARG A 686 32.71 -9.09 -19.69
C ARG A 686 34.20 -8.93 -19.46
N ALA A 687 34.66 -9.15 -18.22
CA ALA A 687 36.10 -9.10 -17.94
C ALA A 687 36.89 -10.17 -18.70
N MET A 688 36.23 -11.24 -19.13
CA MET A 688 36.80 -12.33 -19.92
C MET A 688 36.69 -12.11 -21.43
N THR A 689 35.91 -11.14 -21.90
CA THR A 689 35.79 -10.83 -23.34
C THR A 689 37.01 -10.04 -23.76
N PHE A 690 37.97 -10.71 -24.45
CA PHE A 690 39.16 -10.12 -24.99
C PHE A 690 38.78 -9.28 -26.21
N GLU A 691 38.91 -7.96 -26.14
CA GLU A 691 38.89 -7.11 -27.32
C GLU A 691 40.26 -7.26 -28.03
N PRO A 692 40.35 -7.85 -29.24
CA PRO A 692 41.58 -7.89 -29.94
C PRO A 692 41.99 -6.47 -30.31
N HIS A 693 43.14 -6.01 -29.81
CA HIS A 693 43.75 -4.76 -30.21
C HIS A 693 44.04 -4.85 -31.72
N ARG A 694 43.28 -4.14 -32.55
CA ARG A 694 43.67 -3.91 -33.95
C ARG A 694 44.79 -2.90 -33.91
N PRO A 695 46.03 -3.24 -34.37
CA PRO A 695 47.06 -2.24 -34.53
C PRO A 695 46.60 -1.21 -35.58
N LYS A 696 46.81 0.07 -35.30
CA LYS A 696 46.52 1.20 -36.22
C LYS A 696 47.32 1.10 -37.48
#